data_cbceed69a960427101bc1b7ee08b67fa
#
_entry.id   cbceed69a960427101bc1b7ee08b67fa
#
_cell.length_a   1.000
_cell.length_b   1.000
_cell.length_c   1.000
_cell.angle_alpha   90.00
_cell.angle_beta   90.00
_cell.angle_gamma   90.00
#
_symmetry.space_group_name_H-M   'P 1'
#
loop_
_entity.id
_entity.type
_entity.pdbx_description
1 polymer ?
#
loop_
_entity_poly.entity_id
_entity_poly.type
_entity_poly.pdbx_seq_one_letter_code
_entity_poly.pdbx_strand_id
1 'polypeptide(L)'
;MRQERFTEQAQEALALSQELLRQYHHTQWDVEHILLALLQQEHGLVGDILGELGVDIEAVRQQVMAALEKFPKAAYEAAQVYATPRIANLIRKAGEEADRLKDEFIGTEHLLIAVAGEEKGEAASILKRFGVDQEKVYRALQDIRGGHRVTDARAESRYRSLAKYGRDLTELARRGKLDPVIGREEEIKRVMQILTRRTKNNPVIVGDAGVGKTAIAEGLAQKIVADDVPDSLKGRKVVALDMGALVAGSKFRGEFEERLKAVIDEVRQAQGEIILFIDEIHTVVGAGAAEGAIDASNMLKPALAHGELQCVGATTLDEYRKFIEKDKALERRLQPVFIGEPSVEATIEMLKGLRPRYEAHHKIKISDAALEAAARLSQRYISDRYLPDKAIDLIDEAASKLRIDTESAPPEVKSLEQRVKQLVNEEEAASQRQDYERIAQLKSERLRLEEEYNRAKSKWLKEEKINGVVDAEDIAQLISKWTGIPVSQMMEGEAEKLLHMEERIHERLVNQDEAVRAISEAIRRSRAGLKDPSRPIGSFIFLGPTGVGKTELAKTLARFLFDDENAMVRLDMSEYQERHTVSRLIGAPPGYVGYEEGGQLTEAVRRRPYRVILLDEVEKAHPEVFNSLLQILDDGRLTDGHGRTVDFKNTVVVMTSNVGVEFIKRDMTLGFAAKKEEAKSQKLAYETMKEKVLAEMKKTFRPEFINRIDEIIVFHQLTEEQLRSIVELMVKDLQGRLADRKLKIELTEGAKSWLVKEGYDPVYGARPLRRAIERYVENSLSTKLLRGEFSQGDAVMVDLGDDGLTFTVRKGAKAAA
;
A
#
# COMPACT_ATOMS: atom_id res chain seq x y z
N MET A 1 -13.30 55.73 -15.04
CA MET A 1 -13.17 54.56 -15.91
C MET A 1 -14.21 53.54 -15.51
N ARG A 2 -14.99 52.98 -16.43
CA ARG A 2 -15.94 51.92 -16.09
C ARG A 2 -15.14 50.64 -15.90
N GLN A 3 -14.77 50.29 -14.68
CA GLN A 3 -14.08 49.03 -14.31
C GLN A 3 -14.86 47.79 -14.75
N GLU A 4 -16.12 47.89 -14.96
CA GLU A 4 -17.06 46.82 -15.36
C GLU A 4 -16.81 46.23 -16.74
N ARG A 5 -15.97 46.87 -17.61
CA ARG A 5 -15.66 46.37 -18.97
C ARG A 5 -14.33 45.58 -19.06
N PHE A 6 -13.62 45.35 -17.98
CA PHE A 6 -12.37 44.59 -17.98
C PHE A 6 -12.60 43.16 -17.49
N THR A 7 -11.86 42.19 -18.03
CA THR A 7 -11.83 40.87 -17.49
C THR A 7 -11.22 40.86 -16.08
N GLU A 8 -11.48 39.81 -15.29
CA GLU A 8 -10.90 39.68 -13.93
C GLU A 8 -9.37 39.71 -13.99
N GLN A 9 -8.73 39.03 -14.95
CA GLN A 9 -7.29 39.05 -15.12
C GLN A 9 -6.74 40.43 -15.55
N ALA A 10 -7.44 41.12 -16.40
CA ALA A 10 -7.06 42.50 -16.78
C ALA A 10 -7.19 43.48 -15.61
N GLN A 11 -8.22 43.33 -14.77
CA GLN A 11 -8.38 44.11 -13.53
C GLN A 11 -7.24 43.80 -12.54
N GLU A 12 -6.90 42.53 -12.36
CA GLU A 12 -5.79 42.11 -11.51
C GLU A 12 -4.45 42.65 -12.00
N ALA A 13 -4.17 42.59 -13.31
CA ALA A 13 -2.98 43.19 -13.91
C ALA A 13 -2.89 44.71 -13.68
N LEU A 14 -4.00 45.40 -13.81
CA LEU A 14 -4.05 46.83 -13.55
C LEU A 14 -3.83 47.16 -12.07
N ALA A 15 -4.42 46.37 -11.15
CA ALA A 15 -4.21 46.52 -9.71
C ALA A 15 -2.74 46.23 -9.34
N LEU A 16 -2.17 45.12 -9.85
CA LEU A 16 -0.76 44.77 -9.64
C LEU A 16 0.18 45.87 -10.19
N SER A 17 -0.13 46.44 -11.34
CA SER A 17 0.67 47.56 -11.89
C SER A 17 0.70 48.79 -10.98
N GLN A 18 -0.38 49.04 -10.25
CA GLN A 18 -0.43 50.14 -9.25
C GLN A 18 0.33 49.75 -7.97
N GLU A 19 0.36 48.50 -7.62
CA GLU A 19 1.17 48.01 -6.49
C GLU A 19 2.67 48.10 -6.83
N LEU A 20 3.07 47.67 -8.03
CA LEU A 20 4.44 47.81 -8.52
C LEU A 20 4.92 49.26 -8.53
N LEU A 21 4.04 50.20 -8.93
CA LEU A 21 4.35 51.61 -8.84
C LEU A 21 4.75 52.03 -7.42
N ARG A 22 4.01 51.59 -6.39
CA ARG A 22 4.32 51.87 -4.99
C ARG A 22 5.59 51.20 -4.54
N GLN A 23 5.82 49.95 -4.93
CA GLN A 23 7.01 49.15 -4.61
C GLN A 23 8.29 49.81 -5.16
N TYR A 24 8.24 50.38 -6.35
CA TYR A 24 9.37 51.06 -6.96
C TYR A 24 9.49 52.55 -6.53
N HIS A 25 8.58 53.03 -5.69
CA HIS A 25 8.50 54.45 -5.23
C HIS A 25 8.36 55.49 -6.37
N HIS A 26 7.67 55.11 -7.44
CA HIS A 26 7.44 56.00 -8.56
C HIS A 26 6.25 56.94 -8.31
N THR A 27 6.27 58.18 -8.86
CA THR A 27 5.18 59.16 -8.77
C THR A 27 4.22 59.11 -9.92
N GLN A 28 4.63 58.54 -11.05
CA GLN A 28 3.88 58.46 -12.29
C GLN A 28 3.62 56.98 -12.67
N TRP A 29 2.35 56.66 -12.82
CA TRP A 29 1.92 55.36 -13.33
C TRP A 29 1.98 55.38 -14.85
N ASP A 30 2.80 54.47 -15.45
CA ASP A 30 3.02 54.46 -16.90
C ASP A 30 2.93 53.02 -17.46
N VAL A 31 2.97 52.89 -18.79
CA VAL A 31 2.75 51.67 -19.57
C VAL A 31 3.71 50.55 -19.17
N GLU A 32 4.95 50.84 -18.79
CA GLU A 32 5.97 49.90 -18.35
C GLU A 32 5.54 49.15 -17.09
N HIS A 33 4.79 49.81 -16.17
CA HIS A 33 4.26 49.09 -14.98
C HIS A 33 3.16 48.10 -15.38
N ILE A 34 2.33 48.44 -16.36
CA ILE A 34 1.30 47.53 -16.87
C ILE A 34 1.93 46.35 -17.57
N LEU A 35 2.97 46.57 -18.41
CA LEU A 35 3.65 45.49 -19.08
C LEU A 35 4.34 44.55 -18.07
N LEU A 36 5.00 45.09 -17.02
CA LEU A 36 5.61 44.26 -15.97
C LEU A 36 4.55 43.46 -15.22
N ALA A 37 3.40 44.06 -14.88
CA ALA A 37 2.31 43.33 -14.23
C ALA A 37 1.75 42.19 -15.08
N LEU A 38 1.56 42.42 -16.39
CA LEU A 38 1.14 41.40 -17.34
C LEU A 38 2.15 40.21 -17.44
N LEU A 39 3.46 40.51 -17.35
CA LEU A 39 4.53 39.50 -17.37
C LEU A 39 4.70 38.75 -16.04
N GLN A 40 4.18 39.27 -14.94
CA GLN A 40 4.25 38.66 -13.60
C GLN A 40 3.04 37.79 -13.24
N GLN A 41 1.96 37.84 -14.04
CA GLN A 41 0.82 36.97 -13.82
C GLN A 41 1.21 35.52 -14.01
N GLU A 42 1.10 34.72 -12.97
CA GLU A 42 1.29 33.26 -13.05
C GLU A 42 0.18 32.66 -13.93
N HIS A 43 0.56 31.95 -14.98
CA HIS A 43 -0.34 31.37 -15.98
C HIS A 43 -1.21 32.41 -16.74
N GLY A 44 -0.70 33.63 -16.93
CA GLY A 44 -1.39 34.68 -17.68
C GLY A 44 -1.31 34.47 -19.20
N LEU A 45 -2.38 34.83 -19.92
CA LEU A 45 -2.47 34.73 -21.39
C LEU A 45 -1.32 35.46 -22.11
N VAL A 46 -0.78 36.53 -21.55
CA VAL A 46 0.36 37.26 -22.11
C VAL A 46 1.63 36.39 -22.12
N GLY A 47 1.88 35.60 -21.06
CA GLY A 47 2.95 34.64 -21.00
C GLY A 47 2.82 33.56 -22.09
N ASP A 48 1.60 33.04 -22.29
CA ASP A 48 1.30 32.05 -23.33
C ASP A 48 1.55 32.59 -24.75
N ILE A 49 1.14 33.86 -25.00
CA ILE A 49 1.37 34.53 -26.30
C ILE A 49 2.87 34.69 -26.58
N LEU A 50 3.64 35.15 -25.60
CA LEU A 50 5.08 35.32 -25.76
C LEU A 50 5.81 33.98 -25.90
N GLY A 51 5.39 32.95 -25.19
CA GLY A 51 5.89 31.58 -25.30
C GLY A 51 5.65 31.00 -26.70
N GLU A 52 4.46 31.21 -27.29
CA GLU A 52 4.15 30.78 -28.67
C GLU A 52 5.02 31.48 -29.71
N LEU A 53 5.39 32.73 -29.45
CA LEU A 53 6.32 33.50 -30.29
C LEU A 53 7.81 33.09 -30.07
N GLY A 54 8.09 32.15 -29.16
CA GLY A 54 9.45 31.70 -28.84
C GLY A 54 10.28 32.75 -28.09
N VAL A 55 9.65 33.67 -27.38
CA VAL A 55 10.31 34.76 -26.66
C VAL A 55 10.61 34.35 -25.22
N ASP A 56 11.84 34.60 -24.77
CA ASP A 56 12.21 34.41 -23.36
C ASP A 56 11.55 35.49 -22.49
N ILE A 57 10.50 35.11 -21.77
CA ILE A 57 9.70 35.99 -20.91
C ILE A 57 10.57 36.60 -19.81
N GLU A 58 11.50 35.86 -19.25
CA GLU A 58 12.38 36.32 -18.18
C GLU A 58 13.33 37.42 -18.69
N ALA A 59 13.85 37.27 -19.89
CA ALA A 59 14.71 38.27 -20.51
C ALA A 59 13.91 39.57 -20.80
N VAL A 60 12.65 39.46 -21.26
CA VAL A 60 11.75 40.63 -21.44
C VAL A 60 11.48 41.29 -20.10
N ARG A 61 11.17 40.53 -19.07
CA ARG A 61 10.88 41.02 -17.70
C ARG A 61 12.05 41.83 -17.14
N GLN A 62 13.28 41.30 -17.28
CA GLN A 62 14.49 41.98 -16.82
C GLN A 62 14.71 43.29 -17.53
N GLN A 63 14.46 43.36 -18.84
CA GLN A 63 14.57 44.63 -19.63
C GLN A 63 13.52 45.66 -19.19
N VAL A 64 12.30 45.22 -18.91
CA VAL A 64 11.23 46.11 -18.40
C VAL A 64 11.58 46.63 -17.00
N MET A 65 12.09 45.76 -16.12
CA MET A 65 12.56 46.16 -14.78
C MET A 65 13.70 47.18 -14.89
N ALA A 66 14.67 46.96 -15.78
CA ALA A 66 15.78 47.91 -16.01
C ALA A 66 15.30 49.25 -16.58
N ALA A 67 14.22 49.25 -17.36
CA ALA A 67 13.60 50.48 -17.82
C ALA A 67 12.91 51.23 -16.70
N LEU A 68 12.19 50.50 -15.80
CA LEU A 68 11.54 51.10 -14.63
C LEU A 68 12.54 51.69 -13.63
N GLU A 69 13.71 51.07 -13.44
CA GLU A 69 14.76 51.62 -12.57
C GLU A 69 15.22 53.03 -12.94
N LYS A 70 15.06 53.42 -14.20
CA LYS A 70 15.42 54.76 -14.72
C LYS A 70 14.33 55.82 -14.42
N PHE A 71 13.16 55.40 -13.93
CA PHE A 71 12.09 56.33 -13.64
C PHE A 71 12.40 57.17 -12.38
N PRO A 72 11.90 58.42 -12.31
CA PRO A 72 12.09 59.28 -11.16
C PRO A 72 11.45 58.68 -9.92
N LYS A 73 12.26 58.48 -8.86
CA LYS A 73 11.82 57.93 -7.57
C LYS A 73 11.49 59.05 -6.60
N ALA A 74 10.40 58.92 -5.85
CA ALA A 74 10.06 59.84 -4.77
C ALA A 74 10.92 59.53 -3.52
N ALA A 75 11.32 60.57 -2.80
CA ALA A 75 12.09 60.40 -1.54
C ALA A 75 11.23 59.86 -0.37
N TYR A 76 9.90 59.97 -0.47
CA TYR A 76 8.91 59.43 0.49
C TYR A 76 7.73 58.86 -0.31
N GLU A 77 6.92 58.00 0.31
CA GLU A 77 5.68 57.49 -0.31
C GLU A 77 4.85 58.66 -0.85
N ALA A 78 4.61 58.67 -2.17
CA ALA A 78 3.91 59.73 -2.82
C ALA A 78 2.43 59.70 -2.38
N ALA A 79 1.98 60.77 -1.73
CA ALA A 79 0.60 60.91 -1.28
C ALA A 79 -0.40 61.01 -2.46
N GLN A 80 0.05 61.27 -3.68
CA GLN A 80 -0.76 61.33 -4.91
C GLN A 80 -0.01 60.63 -6.06
N VAL A 81 -0.66 59.67 -6.68
CA VAL A 81 -0.22 58.95 -7.88
C VAL A 81 -0.92 59.53 -9.10
N TYR A 82 -0.16 59.89 -10.11
CA TYR A 82 -0.69 60.43 -11.37
C TYR A 82 -0.55 59.42 -12.50
N ALA A 83 -1.66 59.09 -13.18
CA ALA A 83 -1.61 58.33 -14.42
C ALA A 83 -1.09 59.21 -15.56
N THR A 84 -0.14 58.69 -16.34
CA THR A 84 0.36 59.39 -17.52
C THR A 84 -0.71 59.45 -18.62
N PRO A 85 -0.68 60.45 -19.53
CA PRO A 85 -1.56 60.46 -20.70
C PRO A 85 -1.40 59.19 -21.59
N ARG A 86 -0.26 58.51 -21.51
CA ARG A 86 0.00 57.25 -22.20
C ARG A 86 -0.91 56.12 -21.73
N ILE A 87 -1.13 56.00 -20.42
CA ILE A 87 -2.07 55.01 -19.87
C ILE A 87 -3.50 55.24 -20.36
N ALA A 88 -3.98 56.49 -20.33
CA ALA A 88 -5.30 56.81 -20.84
C ALA A 88 -5.45 56.44 -22.33
N ASN A 89 -4.41 56.68 -23.11
CA ASN A 89 -4.36 56.27 -24.50
C ASN A 89 -4.28 54.76 -24.70
N LEU A 90 -3.47 54.08 -23.89
CA LEU A 90 -3.37 52.61 -23.89
C LEU A 90 -4.72 51.96 -23.64
N ILE A 91 -5.43 52.37 -22.59
CA ILE A 91 -6.74 51.85 -22.25
C ILE A 91 -7.76 52.09 -23.34
N ARG A 92 -7.72 53.29 -23.94
CA ARG A 92 -8.59 53.58 -25.08
C ARG A 92 -8.29 52.66 -26.26
N LYS A 93 -7.00 52.50 -26.63
CA LYS A 93 -6.58 51.61 -27.71
C LYS A 93 -6.96 50.15 -27.40
N ALA A 94 -6.76 49.67 -26.18
CA ALA A 94 -7.18 48.31 -25.78
C ALA A 94 -8.71 48.12 -25.94
N GLY A 95 -9.50 49.16 -25.65
CA GLY A 95 -10.94 49.14 -25.93
C GLY A 95 -11.27 49.10 -27.43
N GLU A 96 -10.56 49.88 -28.26
CA GLU A 96 -10.71 49.83 -29.73
C GLU A 96 -10.34 48.47 -30.30
N GLU A 97 -9.31 47.78 -29.74
CA GLU A 97 -8.93 46.43 -30.15
C GLU A 97 -9.96 45.40 -29.73
N ALA A 98 -10.56 45.53 -28.53
CA ALA A 98 -11.66 44.69 -28.11
C ALA A 98 -12.87 44.82 -29.04
N ASP A 99 -13.25 46.07 -29.39
CA ASP A 99 -14.32 46.32 -30.34
C ASP A 99 -14.01 45.77 -31.74
N ARG A 100 -12.75 45.85 -32.20
CA ARG A 100 -12.24 45.27 -33.48
C ARG A 100 -12.37 43.78 -33.52
N LEU A 101 -12.00 43.10 -32.40
CA LEU A 101 -12.12 41.64 -32.24
C LEU A 101 -13.56 41.21 -31.93
N LYS A 102 -14.50 42.19 -31.80
CA LYS A 102 -15.91 41.97 -31.41
C LYS A 102 -16.05 41.32 -30.04
N ASP A 103 -15.19 41.69 -29.11
CA ASP A 103 -15.19 41.26 -27.73
C ASP A 103 -15.97 42.28 -26.85
N GLU A 104 -16.71 41.76 -25.87
CA GLU A 104 -17.50 42.60 -24.97
C GLU A 104 -16.67 43.15 -23.80
N PHE A 105 -15.60 42.42 -23.43
CA PHE A 105 -14.69 42.78 -22.34
C PHE A 105 -13.27 43.01 -22.85
N ILE A 106 -12.55 43.87 -22.17
CA ILE A 106 -11.14 44.16 -22.41
C ILE A 106 -10.28 43.17 -21.61
N GLY A 107 -9.61 42.26 -22.28
CA GLY A 107 -8.71 41.27 -21.67
C GLY A 107 -7.24 41.72 -21.64
N THR A 108 -6.40 40.91 -21.04
CA THR A 108 -4.95 41.12 -20.94
C THR A 108 -4.28 41.13 -22.32
N GLU A 109 -4.78 40.35 -23.28
CA GLU A 109 -4.34 40.36 -24.67
C GLU A 109 -4.58 41.71 -25.37
N HIS A 110 -5.72 42.36 -25.11
CA HIS A 110 -6.01 43.68 -25.67
C HIS A 110 -5.03 44.71 -25.11
N LEU A 111 -4.70 44.62 -23.84
CA LEU A 111 -3.66 45.45 -23.23
C LEU A 111 -2.29 45.19 -23.88
N LEU A 112 -1.91 43.93 -24.11
CA LEU A 112 -0.65 43.60 -24.79
C LEU A 112 -0.59 44.14 -26.24
N ILE A 113 -1.67 43.93 -27.01
CA ILE A 113 -1.79 44.45 -28.37
C ILE A 113 -1.63 45.98 -28.39
N ALA A 114 -2.29 46.67 -27.46
CA ALA A 114 -2.18 48.11 -27.32
C ALA A 114 -0.78 48.58 -26.92
N VAL A 115 -0.06 47.82 -26.06
CA VAL A 115 1.35 48.08 -25.70
C VAL A 115 2.24 47.88 -26.90
N ALA A 116 2.12 46.73 -27.63
CA ALA A 116 2.91 46.45 -28.83
C ALA A 116 2.69 47.44 -29.97
N GLY A 117 1.50 48.01 -30.06
CA GLY A 117 1.10 49.03 -31.03
C GLY A 117 1.42 50.50 -30.62
N GLU A 118 2.15 50.73 -29.52
CA GLU A 118 2.57 52.06 -29.12
C GLU A 118 3.74 52.57 -30.01
N GLU A 119 3.62 53.76 -30.56
CA GLU A 119 4.63 54.33 -31.48
C GLU A 119 5.89 54.82 -30.75
N LYS A 120 5.71 55.42 -29.59
CA LYS A 120 6.77 56.09 -28.80
C LYS A 120 6.66 55.64 -27.32
N GLY A 121 7.28 54.52 -26.98
CA GLY A 121 7.33 54.01 -25.61
C GLY A 121 8.48 52.99 -25.43
N GLU A 122 9.07 53.01 -24.25
CA GLU A 122 10.13 52.02 -23.93
C GLU A 122 9.57 50.61 -23.89
N ALA A 123 8.33 50.43 -23.35
CA ALA A 123 7.63 49.15 -23.34
C ALA A 123 7.48 48.52 -24.74
N ALA A 124 6.98 49.30 -25.72
CA ALA A 124 6.86 48.87 -27.10
C ALA A 124 8.24 48.61 -27.74
N SER A 125 9.24 49.44 -27.42
CA SER A 125 10.60 49.28 -27.92
C SER A 125 11.27 48.00 -27.42
N ILE A 126 11.04 47.63 -26.16
CA ILE A 126 11.47 46.38 -25.57
C ILE A 126 10.82 45.20 -26.32
N LEU A 127 9.51 45.19 -26.46
CA LEU A 127 8.80 44.13 -27.19
C LEU A 127 9.32 43.93 -28.61
N LYS A 128 9.55 45.04 -29.33
CA LYS A 128 10.10 45.04 -30.70
C LYS A 128 11.54 44.47 -30.79
N ARG A 129 12.39 44.73 -29.77
CA ARG A 129 13.77 44.14 -29.70
C ARG A 129 13.72 42.62 -29.62
N PHE A 130 12.70 42.08 -28.95
CA PHE A 130 12.48 40.62 -28.89
C PHE A 130 11.62 40.10 -30.07
N GLY A 131 11.36 40.94 -31.06
CA GLY A 131 10.67 40.57 -32.29
C GLY A 131 9.13 40.47 -32.09
N VAL A 132 8.59 40.97 -31.00
CA VAL A 132 7.14 41.02 -30.72
C VAL A 132 6.57 42.29 -31.33
N ASP A 133 5.73 42.14 -32.33
CA ASP A 133 4.95 43.22 -32.93
C ASP A 133 3.45 42.87 -32.87
N GLN A 134 2.61 43.89 -33.13
CA GLN A 134 1.18 43.73 -33.06
C GLN A 134 0.62 42.63 -33.96
N GLU A 135 1.19 42.46 -35.18
CA GLU A 135 0.74 41.46 -36.14
C GLU A 135 1.05 40.03 -35.68
N LYS A 136 2.22 39.82 -35.07
CA LYS A 136 2.61 38.51 -34.49
C LYS A 136 1.75 38.19 -33.26
N VAL A 137 1.46 39.19 -32.41
CA VAL A 137 0.55 38.98 -31.28
C VAL A 137 -0.83 38.56 -31.76
N TYR A 138 -1.36 39.14 -32.84
CA TYR A 138 -2.62 38.70 -33.43
C TYR A 138 -2.58 37.26 -33.93
N ARG A 139 -1.50 36.82 -34.58
CA ARG A 139 -1.34 35.43 -35.05
C ARG A 139 -1.30 34.47 -33.88
N ALA A 140 -0.45 34.71 -32.90
CA ALA A 140 -0.37 33.87 -31.72
C ALA A 140 -1.70 33.83 -30.94
N LEU A 141 -2.41 34.99 -30.87
CA LEU A 141 -3.70 35.04 -30.24
C LEU A 141 -4.78 34.23 -30.98
N GLN A 142 -4.73 34.20 -32.33
CA GLN A 142 -5.63 33.38 -33.14
C GLN A 142 -5.41 31.88 -32.89
N ASP A 143 -4.15 31.45 -32.77
CA ASP A 143 -3.80 30.07 -32.47
C ASP A 143 -4.20 29.67 -31.03
N ILE A 144 -4.08 30.58 -30.07
CA ILE A 144 -4.44 30.32 -28.67
C ILE A 144 -5.97 30.37 -28.46
N ARG A 145 -6.66 31.35 -29.05
CA ARG A 145 -8.10 31.52 -28.85
C ARG A 145 -8.97 30.56 -29.65
N GLY A 146 -8.49 29.99 -30.76
CA GLY A 146 -9.26 29.08 -31.59
C GLY A 146 -10.62 29.62 -32.04
N GLY A 147 -10.78 30.97 -32.13
CA GLY A 147 -12.04 31.59 -32.52
C GLY A 147 -12.98 31.98 -31.37
N HIS A 148 -12.60 31.79 -30.11
CA HIS A 148 -13.36 32.22 -28.94
C HIS A 148 -13.37 33.74 -28.80
N ARG A 149 -14.51 34.32 -28.35
CA ARG A 149 -14.68 35.75 -28.04
C ARG A 149 -14.72 35.98 -26.54
N VAL A 150 -14.26 37.13 -26.11
CA VAL A 150 -14.32 37.54 -24.70
C VAL A 150 -15.72 38.12 -24.43
N THR A 151 -16.66 37.26 -24.10
CA THR A 151 -18.07 37.63 -23.85
C THR A 151 -18.40 37.78 -22.37
N ASP A 152 -17.49 37.42 -21.47
CA ASP A 152 -17.65 37.55 -20.04
C ASP A 152 -16.34 37.90 -19.33
N ALA A 153 -16.42 38.28 -18.05
CA ALA A 153 -15.26 38.71 -17.27
C ALA A 153 -14.21 37.61 -17.01
N ARG A 154 -14.54 36.34 -17.22
CA ARG A 154 -13.67 35.17 -16.99
C ARG A 154 -13.24 34.42 -18.24
N ALA A 155 -13.45 35.01 -19.42
CA ALA A 155 -13.20 34.32 -20.70
C ALA A 155 -11.76 33.85 -20.85
N GLU A 156 -10.77 34.61 -20.35
CA GLU A 156 -9.34 34.24 -20.44
C GLU A 156 -8.97 32.97 -19.66
N SER A 157 -9.70 32.67 -18.59
CA SER A 157 -9.44 31.41 -17.80
C SER A 157 -9.80 30.14 -18.56
N ARG A 158 -10.54 30.25 -19.66
CA ARG A 158 -11.00 29.13 -20.50
C ARG A 158 -10.04 28.76 -21.62
N TYR A 159 -9.07 29.61 -21.90
CA TYR A 159 -8.10 29.31 -22.96
C TYR A 159 -7.10 28.24 -22.53
N ARG A 160 -6.83 27.27 -23.42
CA ARG A 160 -5.93 26.13 -23.20
C ARG A 160 -6.27 25.34 -21.94
N SER A 161 -7.57 25.14 -21.66
CA SER A 161 -8.02 24.37 -20.50
C SER A 161 -7.48 22.94 -20.50
N LEU A 162 -7.34 22.32 -21.67
CA LEU A 162 -6.70 21.00 -21.81
C LEU A 162 -5.23 21.00 -21.41
N ALA A 163 -4.49 22.06 -21.71
CA ALA A 163 -3.09 22.16 -21.30
C ALA A 163 -2.93 22.40 -19.80
N LYS A 164 -3.92 23.06 -19.16
CA LYS A 164 -3.92 23.34 -17.71
C LYS A 164 -4.36 22.13 -16.88
N TYR A 165 -5.37 21.41 -17.35
CA TYR A 165 -6.05 20.34 -16.58
C TYR A 165 -5.89 18.96 -17.20
N GLY A 166 -5.12 18.84 -18.28
CA GLY A 166 -4.87 17.59 -18.98
C GLY A 166 -3.38 17.28 -19.12
N ARG A 167 -3.06 15.99 -19.10
CA ARG A 167 -1.71 15.47 -19.37
C ARG A 167 -1.74 14.77 -20.73
N ASP A 168 -1.02 15.28 -21.72
CA ASP A 168 -0.93 14.67 -23.06
C ASP A 168 -0.06 13.41 -23.01
N LEU A 169 -0.71 12.23 -22.98
CA LEU A 169 -0.04 10.93 -22.97
C LEU A 169 0.68 10.64 -24.27
N THR A 170 0.17 11.14 -25.40
CA THR A 170 0.78 10.95 -26.74
C THR A 170 2.11 11.70 -26.82
N GLU A 171 2.17 12.91 -26.30
CA GLU A 171 3.42 13.68 -26.25
C GLU A 171 4.43 13.04 -25.28
N LEU A 172 3.98 12.52 -24.15
CA LEU A 172 4.84 11.79 -23.21
C LEU A 172 5.38 10.50 -23.83
N ALA A 173 4.55 9.80 -24.62
CA ALA A 173 4.98 8.62 -25.37
C ALA A 173 6.07 8.98 -26.40
N ARG A 174 5.92 10.07 -27.17
CA ARG A 174 6.94 10.56 -28.11
C ARG A 174 8.26 10.87 -27.42
N ARG A 175 8.21 11.44 -26.22
CA ARG A 175 9.40 11.74 -25.40
C ARG A 175 9.97 10.52 -24.67
N GLY A 176 9.39 9.34 -24.83
CA GLY A 176 9.82 8.11 -24.15
C GLY A 176 9.66 8.13 -22.62
N LYS A 177 8.75 8.97 -22.09
CA LYS A 177 8.54 9.14 -20.64
C LYS A 177 7.51 8.18 -20.05
N LEU A 178 6.72 7.49 -20.90
CA LEU A 178 5.76 6.49 -20.45
C LEU A 178 6.41 5.12 -20.25
N ASP A 179 5.93 4.37 -19.27
CA ASP A 179 6.39 3.00 -19.04
C ASP A 179 5.93 2.06 -20.16
N PRO A 180 6.71 1.03 -20.51
CA PRO A 180 6.30 0.06 -21.51
C PRO A 180 5.11 -0.74 -20.99
N VAL A 181 4.07 -0.86 -21.80
CA VAL A 181 2.87 -1.65 -21.49
C VAL A 181 3.02 -3.04 -22.07
N ILE A 182 3.00 -4.05 -21.22
CA ILE A 182 3.27 -5.44 -21.55
C ILE A 182 2.08 -6.31 -21.10
N GLY A 183 1.71 -7.30 -21.93
CA GLY A 183 0.69 -8.29 -21.58
C GLY A 183 -0.75 -7.75 -21.53
N ARG A 184 -1.01 -6.61 -22.19
CA ARG A 184 -2.35 -5.99 -22.29
C ARG A 184 -2.79 -5.71 -23.73
N GLU A 185 -2.23 -6.44 -24.68
CA GLU A 185 -2.47 -6.25 -26.11
C GLU A 185 -3.92 -6.47 -26.50
N GLU A 186 -4.57 -7.47 -25.94
CA GLU A 186 -5.97 -7.80 -26.26
C GLU A 186 -6.94 -6.74 -25.72
N GLU A 187 -6.68 -6.22 -24.51
CA GLU A 187 -7.50 -5.16 -23.91
C GLU A 187 -7.32 -3.85 -24.68
N ILE A 188 -6.10 -3.48 -25.04
CA ILE A 188 -5.82 -2.29 -25.87
C ILE A 188 -6.50 -2.44 -27.24
N LYS A 189 -6.40 -3.60 -27.88
CA LYS A 189 -7.07 -3.91 -29.15
C LYS A 189 -8.58 -3.78 -29.00
N ARG A 190 -9.14 -4.25 -27.89
CA ARG A 190 -10.58 -4.11 -27.61
C ARG A 190 -10.99 -2.66 -27.44
N VAL A 191 -10.19 -1.85 -26.74
CA VAL A 191 -10.41 -0.39 -26.61
C VAL A 191 -10.38 0.27 -27.99
N MET A 192 -9.40 -0.03 -28.84
CA MET A 192 -9.33 0.48 -30.22
C MET A 192 -10.54 0.09 -31.06
N GLN A 193 -10.98 -1.18 -30.96
CA GLN A 193 -12.19 -1.65 -31.65
C GLN A 193 -13.43 -0.86 -31.25
N ILE A 194 -13.55 -0.52 -29.95
CA ILE A 194 -14.70 0.27 -29.44
C ILE A 194 -14.61 1.70 -29.94
N LEU A 195 -13.44 2.34 -29.84
CA LEU A 195 -13.23 3.71 -30.31
C LEU A 195 -13.55 3.92 -31.80
N THR A 196 -13.37 2.90 -32.63
CA THR A 196 -13.67 2.95 -34.09
C THR A 196 -15.13 2.65 -34.43
N ARG A 197 -15.99 2.33 -33.48
CA ARG A 197 -17.41 2.06 -33.70
C ARG A 197 -18.17 3.34 -34.04
N ARG A 198 -19.24 3.20 -34.79
CA ARG A 198 -20.14 4.32 -35.11
C ARG A 198 -20.98 4.78 -33.90
N THR A 199 -21.33 3.84 -33.02
CA THR A 199 -22.15 4.07 -31.84
C THR A 199 -21.55 3.31 -30.67
N LYS A 200 -21.75 3.76 -29.43
CA LYS A 200 -21.11 3.21 -28.22
C LYS A 200 -19.58 3.14 -28.39
N ASN A 201 -19.03 4.23 -28.86
CA ASN A 201 -17.60 4.37 -29.19
C ASN A 201 -16.74 4.89 -28.00
N ASN A 202 -17.29 4.89 -26.79
CA ASN A 202 -16.58 5.29 -25.59
C ASN A 202 -16.36 4.06 -24.69
N PRO A 203 -15.16 3.47 -24.66
CA PRO A 203 -14.83 2.37 -23.77
C PRO A 203 -14.71 2.82 -22.32
N VAL A 204 -15.16 1.98 -21.38
CA VAL A 204 -14.88 2.11 -19.96
C VAL A 204 -14.13 0.88 -19.49
N ILE A 205 -12.92 1.07 -19.04
CA ILE A 205 -12.05 0.03 -18.48
C ILE A 205 -12.54 -0.25 -17.06
N VAL A 206 -13.02 -1.46 -16.80
CA VAL A 206 -13.61 -1.87 -15.52
C VAL A 206 -12.75 -2.96 -14.90
N GLY A 207 -12.23 -2.72 -13.72
CA GLY A 207 -11.39 -3.68 -12.99
C GLY A 207 -10.99 -3.16 -11.62
N ASP A 208 -10.45 -4.03 -10.79
CA ASP A 208 -10.04 -3.70 -9.44
C ASP A 208 -8.91 -2.65 -9.40
N ALA A 209 -8.68 -2.06 -8.22
CA ALA A 209 -7.57 -1.13 -8.05
C ALA A 209 -6.23 -1.88 -8.21
N GLY A 210 -5.26 -1.26 -8.92
CA GLY A 210 -3.92 -1.85 -9.10
C GLY A 210 -3.79 -2.90 -10.22
N VAL A 211 -4.85 -3.22 -10.99
CA VAL A 211 -4.75 -4.18 -12.12
C VAL A 211 -4.16 -3.56 -13.40
N GLY A 212 -3.84 -2.28 -13.41
CA GLY A 212 -3.22 -1.58 -14.56
C GLY A 212 -4.20 -0.94 -15.53
N LYS A 213 -5.33 -0.39 -15.06
CA LYS A 213 -6.31 0.32 -15.90
C LYS A 213 -5.71 1.50 -16.66
N THR A 214 -4.94 2.34 -15.98
CA THR A 214 -4.28 3.52 -16.55
C THR A 214 -3.24 3.14 -17.60
N ALA A 215 -2.54 2.02 -17.40
CA ALA A 215 -1.56 1.49 -18.35
C ALA A 215 -2.17 1.20 -19.74
N ILE A 216 -3.45 0.82 -19.83
CA ILE A 216 -4.13 0.61 -21.12
C ILE A 216 -4.24 1.92 -21.91
N ALA A 217 -4.52 3.04 -21.24
CA ALA A 217 -4.56 4.35 -21.90
C ALA A 217 -3.17 4.80 -22.36
N GLU A 218 -2.15 4.52 -21.55
CA GLU A 218 -0.74 4.79 -21.90
C GLU A 218 -0.30 3.90 -23.06
N GLY A 219 -0.67 2.61 -23.06
CA GLY A 219 -0.40 1.70 -24.16
C GLY A 219 -1.10 2.10 -25.47
N LEU A 220 -2.33 2.62 -25.37
CA LEU A 220 -3.03 3.20 -26.53
C LEU A 220 -2.26 4.39 -27.09
N ALA A 221 -1.78 5.29 -26.24
CA ALA A 221 -0.98 6.44 -26.65
C ALA A 221 0.35 6.02 -27.32
N GLN A 222 1.03 5.00 -26.77
CA GLN A 222 2.25 4.43 -27.36
C GLN A 222 1.98 3.82 -28.74
N LYS A 223 0.89 3.07 -28.92
CA LYS A 223 0.50 2.48 -30.21
C LYS A 223 0.13 3.55 -31.24
N ILE A 224 -0.51 4.64 -30.82
CA ILE A 224 -0.80 5.77 -31.73
C ILE A 224 0.49 6.41 -32.23
N VAL A 225 1.46 6.62 -31.34
CA VAL A 225 2.78 7.20 -31.70
C VAL A 225 3.59 6.27 -32.60
N ALA A 226 3.47 4.96 -32.39
CA ALA A 226 4.12 3.93 -33.21
C ALA A 226 3.39 3.65 -34.54
N ASP A 227 2.28 4.34 -34.85
CA ASP A 227 1.38 4.08 -35.99
C ASP A 227 0.81 2.66 -36.05
N ASP A 228 0.85 1.91 -34.93
CA ASP A 228 0.28 0.57 -34.77
C ASP A 228 -1.20 0.62 -34.37
N VAL A 229 -1.97 1.41 -35.12
CA VAL A 229 -3.40 1.62 -34.89
C VAL A 229 -4.15 1.69 -36.23
N PRO A 230 -5.47 1.43 -36.25
CA PRO A 230 -6.31 1.67 -37.41
C PRO A 230 -6.22 3.09 -37.94
N ASP A 231 -6.36 3.30 -39.25
CA ASP A 231 -6.21 4.62 -39.89
C ASP A 231 -7.09 5.71 -39.26
N SER A 232 -8.25 5.34 -38.74
CA SER A 232 -9.17 6.26 -38.06
C SER A 232 -8.64 6.79 -36.70
N LEU A 233 -7.61 6.17 -36.15
CA LEU A 233 -6.97 6.57 -34.89
C LEU A 233 -5.57 7.17 -35.06
N LYS A 234 -5.01 7.12 -36.27
CA LYS A 234 -3.70 7.71 -36.56
C LYS A 234 -3.72 9.22 -36.34
N GLY A 235 -2.63 9.72 -35.80
CA GLY A 235 -2.46 11.15 -35.54
C GLY A 235 -3.30 11.73 -34.39
N ARG A 236 -4.17 10.95 -33.76
CA ARG A 236 -4.95 11.42 -32.62
C ARG A 236 -4.11 11.60 -31.37
N LYS A 237 -4.57 12.44 -30.48
CA LYS A 237 -3.96 12.69 -29.17
C LYS A 237 -4.77 12.03 -28.07
N VAL A 238 -4.10 11.40 -27.14
CA VAL A 238 -4.72 10.89 -25.90
C VAL A 238 -4.35 11.81 -24.76
N VAL A 239 -5.32 12.47 -24.16
CA VAL A 239 -5.12 13.42 -23.07
C VAL A 239 -5.80 12.89 -21.82
N ALA A 240 -5.02 12.65 -20.76
CA ALA A 240 -5.53 12.25 -19.45
C ALA A 240 -6.00 13.49 -18.67
N LEU A 241 -7.24 13.48 -18.23
CA LEU A 241 -7.83 14.57 -17.45
C LEU A 241 -7.42 14.44 -15.97
N ASP A 242 -6.85 15.51 -15.43
CA ASP A 242 -6.52 15.61 -14.02
C ASP A 242 -7.70 16.16 -13.22
N MET A 243 -8.47 15.27 -12.62
CA MET A 243 -9.63 15.63 -11.80
C MET A 243 -9.23 16.41 -10.55
N GLY A 244 -8.05 16.09 -9.98
CA GLY A 244 -7.52 16.82 -8.82
C GLY A 244 -7.24 18.29 -9.14
N ALA A 245 -6.59 18.55 -10.28
CA ALA A 245 -6.30 19.92 -10.75
C ALA A 245 -7.58 20.71 -11.08
N LEU A 246 -8.61 20.05 -11.60
CA LEU A 246 -9.91 20.69 -11.87
C LEU A 246 -10.62 21.17 -10.60
N VAL A 247 -10.53 20.40 -9.52
CA VAL A 247 -11.16 20.70 -8.22
C VAL A 247 -10.29 21.63 -7.37
N ALA A 248 -8.98 21.55 -7.48
CA ALA A 248 -8.05 22.33 -6.67
C ALA A 248 -8.27 23.85 -6.86
N GLY A 249 -8.38 24.58 -5.74
CA GLY A 249 -8.56 26.03 -5.73
C GLY A 249 -9.97 26.52 -6.12
N SER A 250 -10.92 25.63 -6.45
CA SER A 250 -12.32 26.05 -6.65
C SER A 250 -12.98 26.32 -5.30
N LYS A 251 -13.31 27.59 -5.03
CA LYS A 251 -14.04 27.99 -3.82
C LYS A 251 -15.55 27.76 -3.94
N PHE A 252 -16.06 27.72 -5.15
CA PHE A 252 -17.48 27.59 -5.45
C PHE A 252 -17.71 26.48 -6.49
N ARG A 253 -18.84 25.80 -6.36
CA ARG A 253 -19.29 24.71 -7.26
C ARG A 253 -19.28 25.13 -8.75
N GLY A 254 -19.69 26.36 -9.08
CA GLY A 254 -19.73 26.87 -10.45
C GLY A 254 -18.37 26.93 -11.14
N GLU A 255 -17.27 27.12 -10.40
CA GLU A 255 -15.93 27.21 -10.98
C GLU A 255 -15.44 25.87 -11.55
N PHE A 256 -15.70 24.76 -10.86
CA PHE A 256 -15.40 23.42 -11.38
C PHE A 256 -16.22 23.11 -12.64
N GLU A 257 -17.52 23.42 -12.60
CA GLU A 257 -18.42 23.23 -13.74
C GLU A 257 -17.95 24.04 -14.96
N GLU A 258 -17.52 25.27 -14.76
CA GLU A 258 -16.97 26.12 -15.83
C GLU A 258 -15.66 25.57 -16.41
N ARG A 259 -14.73 25.10 -15.56
CA ARG A 259 -13.46 24.49 -16.00
C ARG A 259 -13.70 23.22 -16.80
N LEU A 260 -14.56 22.30 -16.30
CA LEU A 260 -14.89 21.09 -17.01
C LEU A 260 -15.59 21.38 -18.35
N LYS A 261 -16.51 22.35 -18.37
CA LYS A 261 -17.16 22.80 -19.60
C LYS A 261 -16.15 23.32 -20.62
N ALA A 262 -15.19 24.15 -20.17
CA ALA A 262 -14.15 24.67 -21.06
C ALA A 262 -13.30 23.55 -21.68
N VAL A 263 -12.94 22.51 -20.89
CA VAL A 263 -12.24 21.31 -21.37
C VAL A 263 -13.09 20.58 -22.42
N ILE A 264 -14.38 20.35 -22.14
CA ILE A 264 -15.28 19.66 -23.07
C ILE A 264 -15.43 20.47 -24.38
N ASP A 265 -15.59 21.77 -24.29
CA ASP A 265 -15.75 22.63 -25.47
C ASP A 265 -14.46 22.66 -26.32
N GLU A 266 -13.27 22.63 -25.71
CA GLU A 266 -11.98 22.53 -26.42
C GLU A 266 -11.81 21.16 -27.12
N VAL A 267 -12.22 20.05 -26.47
CA VAL A 267 -12.23 18.72 -27.09
C VAL A 267 -13.21 18.65 -28.27
N ARG A 268 -14.39 19.27 -28.14
CA ARG A 268 -15.39 19.36 -29.23
C ARG A 268 -14.86 20.11 -30.45
N GLN A 269 -14.15 21.22 -30.23
CA GLN A 269 -13.56 22.02 -31.31
C GLN A 269 -12.45 21.26 -32.07
N ALA A 270 -11.74 20.36 -31.40
CA ALA A 270 -10.74 19.50 -32.01
C ALA A 270 -11.35 18.40 -32.93
N GLN A 271 -12.68 18.41 -33.17
CA GLN A 271 -13.39 17.57 -34.15
C GLN A 271 -12.97 16.09 -34.16
N GLY A 272 -12.71 15.53 -32.98
CA GLY A 272 -12.35 14.11 -32.81
C GLY A 272 -10.85 13.79 -32.91
N GLU A 273 -9.98 14.78 -33.01
CA GLU A 273 -8.53 14.58 -32.92
C GLU A 273 -8.05 14.19 -31.54
N ILE A 274 -8.86 14.49 -30.49
CA ILE A 274 -8.53 14.27 -29.09
C ILE A 274 -9.39 13.15 -28.51
N ILE A 275 -8.73 12.17 -27.89
CA ILE A 275 -9.35 11.13 -27.06
C ILE A 275 -9.08 11.49 -25.60
N LEU A 276 -10.14 11.77 -24.85
CA LEU A 276 -10.04 12.14 -23.45
C LEU A 276 -9.97 10.88 -22.56
N PHE A 277 -8.91 10.69 -21.80
CA PHE A 277 -8.85 9.66 -20.76
C PHE A 277 -9.32 10.23 -19.43
N ILE A 278 -10.30 9.58 -18.80
CA ILE A 278 -10.85 9.98 -17.50
C ILE A 278 -10.66 8.82 -16.54
N ASP A 279 -9.66 8.96 -15.66
CA ASP A 279 -9.50 8.00 -14.57
C ASP A 279 -10.56 8.27 -13.51
N GLU A 280 -11.00 7.21 -12.81
CA GLU A 280 -12.10 7.29 -11.85
C GLU A 280 -13.33 8.01 -12.41
N ILE A 281 -13.76 7.67 -13.63
CA ILE A 281 -14.90 8.32 -14.32
C ILE A 281 -16.16 8.41 -13.44
N HIS A 282 -16.31 7.54 -12.45
CA HIS A 282 -17.41 7.56 -11.49
C HIS A 282 -17.45 8.83 -10.64
N THR A 283 -16.31 9.50 -10.42
CA THR A 283 -16.24 10.77 -9.68
C THR A 283 -16.95 11.90 -10.41
N VAL A 284 -16.90 11.86 -11.73
CA VAL A 284 -17.57 12.85 -12.61
C VAL A 284 -19.06 12.51 -12.77
N VAL A 285 -19.41 11.21 -12.76
CA VAL A 285 -20.76 10.72 -13.04
C VAL A 285 -21.61 10.60 -11.77
N GLY A 286 -20.99 10.25 -10.63
CA GLY A 286 -21.66 9.86 -9.39
C GLY A 286 -21.82 10.97 -8.34
N ALA A 287 -21.25 12.11 -8.58
CA ALA A 287 -21.20 13.22 -7.61
C ALA A 287 -22.56 13.84 -7.23
N GLY A 288 -23.67 13.41 -7.85
CA GLY A 288 -25.01 13.95 -7.58
C GLY A 288 -25.81 13.33 -6.44
N ALA A 289 -25.29 12.30 -5.74
CA ALA A 289 -26.06 11.55 -4.75
C ALA A 289 -25.97 12.06 -3.31
N ALA A 290 -25.02 12.96 -2.98
CA ALA A 290 -24.93 13.62 -1.69
C ALA A 290 -25.36 15.08 -1.79
N GLU A 291 -26.11 15.60 -0.82
CA GLU A 291 -26.47 17.01 -0.76
C GLU A 291 -25.20 17.89 -0.84
N GLY A 292 -24.99 18.55 -2.00
CA GLY A 292 -23.81 19.39 -2.27
C GLY A 292 -22.78 18.81 -3.24
N ALA A 293 -22.96 17.58 -3.77
CA ALA A 293 -22.04 16.98 -4.71
C ALA A 293 -22.24 17.50 -6.16
N ILE A 294 -21.13 17.53 -6.89
CA ILE A 294 -20.97 18.13 -8.21
C ILE A 294 -21.67 17.28 -9.27
N ASP A 295 -22.67 17.78 -9.98
CA ASP A 295 -23.35 17.06 -11.07
C ASP A 295 -22.70 17.34 -12.43
N ALA A 296 -21.45 16.92 -12.60
CA ALA A 296 -20.74 16.97 -13.87
C ALA A 296 -21.32 16.02 -14.93
N SER A 297 -22.14 15.04 -14.50
CA SER A 297 -22.81 14.08 -15.35
C SER A 297 -23.71 14.76 -16.40
N ASN A 298 -24.40 15.84 -16.00
CA ASN A 298 -25.29 16.56 -16.91
C ASN A 298 -24.55 17.31 -18.03
N MET A 299 -23.24 17.57 -17.86
CA MET A 299 -22.41 18.19 -18.88
C MET A 299 -21.83 17.17 -19.86
N LEU A 300 -21.40 16.00 -19.35
CA LEU A 300 -20.85 14.93 -20.18
C LEU A 300 -21.92 14.20 -21.02
N LYS A 301 -23.11 14.00 -20.47
CA LYS A 301 -24.20 13.27 -21.14
C LYS A 301 -24.54 13.80 -22.54
N PRO A 302 -24.72 15.12 -22.77
CA PRO A 302 -24.99 15.64 -24.11
C PRO A 302 -23.83 15.43 -25.07
N ALA A 303 -22.60 15.71 -24.64
CA ALA A 303 -21.39 15.58 -25.46
C ALA A 303 -21.15 14.13 -25.91
N LEU A 304 -21.34 13.16 -24.99
CA LEU A 304 -21.30 11.73 -25.27
C LEU A 304 -22.48 11.28 -26.14
N ALA A 305 -23.66 11.90 -25.97
CA ALA A 305 -24.88 11.56 -26.72
C ALA A 305 -24.76 11.91 -28.19
N HIS A 306 -24.18 13.05 -28.51
CA HIS A 306 -24.03 13.55 -29.88
C HIS A 306 -22.78 13.00 -30.59
N GLY A 307 -21.91 12.26 -29.88
CA GLY A 307 -20.66 11.73 -30.43
C GLY A 307 -19.59 12.81 -30.64
N GLU A 308 -19.77 13.96 -30.00
CA GLU A 308 -18.88 15.11 -30.06
C GLU A 308 -17.66 14.96 -29.14
N LEU A 309 -17.76 14.03 -28.16
CA LEU A 309 -16.70 13.67 -27.23
C LEU A 309 -16.36 12.19 -27.41
N GLN A 310 -15.09 11.88 -27.67
CA GLN A 310 -14.54 10.53 -27.51
C GLN A 310 -13.76 10.44 -26.20
N CYS A 311 -14.15 9.51 -25.36
CA CYS A 311 -13.47 9.28 -24.12
C CYS A 311 -13.20 7.78 -23.84
N VAL A 312 -12.14 7.55 -23.06
CA VAL A 312 -11.83 6.27 -22.43
C VAL A 312 -11.95 6.50 -20.94
N GLY A 313 -12.91 5.86 -20.28
CA GLY A 313 -13.08 5.92 -18.83
C GLY A 313 -12.35 4.76 -18.14
N ALA A 314 -11.96 4.95 -16.89
CA ALA A 314 -11.52 3.86 -16.01
C ALA A 314 -12.27 3.91 -14.69
N THR A 315 -12.65 2.74 -14.14
CA THR A 315 -13.38 2.65 -12.85
C THR A 315 -13.28 1.24 -12.27
N THR A 316 -13.74 1.06 -11.04
CA THR A 316 -13.89 -0.28 -10.43
C THR A 316 -15.24 -0.91 -10.81
N LEU A 317 -15.39 -2.23 -10.60
CA LEU A 317 -16.63 -2.94 -10.90
C LEU A 317 -17.81 -2.46 -10.06
N ASP A 318 -17.57 -2.21 -8.77
CA ASP A 318 -18.61 -1.78 -7.84
C ASP A 318 -19.10 -0.36 -8.16
N GLU A 319 -18.17 0.53 -8.50
CA GLU A 319 -18.49 1.90 -8.91
C GLU A 319 -19.17 1.94 -10.29
N TYR A 320 -18.75 1.09 -11.23
CA TYR A 320 -19.43 0.93 -12.51
C TYR A 320 -20.90 0.57 -12.32
N ARG A 321 -21.18 -0.45 -11.50
CA ARG A 321 -22.54 -0.89 -11.16
C ARG A 321 -23.35 0.19 -10.44
N LYS A 322 -22.73 0.89 -9.51
CA LYS A 322 -23.37 1.89 -8.66
C LYS A 322 -23.74 3.17 -9.42
N PHE A 323 -22.88 3.63 -10.31
CA PHE A 323 -22.99 4.96 -10.92
C PHE A 323 -23.25 4.95 -12.42
N ILE A 324 -22.70 3.99 -13.18
CA ILE A 324 -22.82 3.99 -14.65
C ILE A 324 -23.96 3.08 -15.11
N GLU A 325 -24.03 1.86 -14.62
CA GLU A 325 -25.05 0.87 -15.02
C GLU A 325 -26.47 1.31 -14.63
N LYS A 326 -26.62 2.04 -13.52
CA LYS A 326 -27.92 2.58 -13.09
C LYS A 326 -28.42 3.73 -13.99
N ASP A 327 -27.53 4.44 -14.64
CA ASP A 327 -27.86 5.53 -15.54
C ASP A 327 -28.00 5.03 -16.97
N LYS A 328 -29.24 4.78 -17.39
CA LYS A 328 -29.56 4.25 -18.72
C LYS A 328 -29.05 5.11 -19.89
N ALA A 329 -28.81 6.41 -19.68
CA ALA A 329 -28.30 7.28 -20.70
C ALA A 329 -26.80 7.07 -20.93
N LEU A 330 -26.04 6.87 -19.87
CA LEU A 330 -24.61 6.55 -19.91
C LEU A 330 -24.36 5.10 -20.34
N GLU A 331 -25.11 4.14 -19.82
CA GLU A 331 -25.00 2.73 -20.20
C GLU A 331 -25.13 2.50 -21.71
N ARG A 332 -25.99 3.28 -22.37
CA ARG A 332 -26.17 3.21 -23.84
C ARG A 332 -25.03 3.82 -24.63
N ARG A 333 -24.13 4.58 -24.00
CA ARG A 333 -23.05 5.32 -24.66
C ARG A 333 -21.66 4.78 -24.31
N LEU A 334 -21.54 4.21 -23.14
CA LEU A 334 -20.30 3.65 -22.62
C LEU A 334 -20.30 2.12 -22.83
N GLN A 335 -19.14 1.57 -23.23
CA GLN A 335 -18.98 0.14 -23.45
C GLN A 335 -17.94 -0.41 -22.49
N PRO A 336 -18.30 -1.32 -21.56
CA PRO A 336 -17.34 -1.87 -20.62
C PRO A 336 -16.31 -2.76 -21.30
N VAL A 337 -15.07 -2.64 -20.85
CA VAL A 337 -13.93 -3.50 -21.12
C VAL A 337 -13.43 -4.01 -19.78
N PHE A 338 -13.69 -5.27 -19.48
CA PHE A 338 -13.29 -5.85 -18.21
C PHE A 338 -11.83 -6.22 -18.24
N ILE A 339 -11.11 -5.84 -17.17
CA ILE A 339 -9.71 -6.15 -16.96
C ILE A 339 -9.57 -6.89 -15.63
N GLY A 340 -8.98 -8.07 -15.68
CA GLY A 340 -8.69 -8.88 -14.51
C GLY A 340 -7.26 -8.75 -14.01
N GLU A 341 -7.01 -9.33 -12.85
CA GLU A 341 -5.66 -9.52 -12.32
C GLU A 341 -4.85 -10.40 -13.30
N PRO A 342 -3.64 -10.00 -13.70
CA PRO A 342 -2.79 -10.81 -14.57
C PRO A 342 -2.30 -12.06 -13.84
N SER A 343 -1.94 -13.09 -14.62
CA SER A 343 -1.29 -14.28 -14.05
C SER A 343 0.09 -13.93 -13.49
N VAL A 344 0.64 -14.81 -12.65
CA VAL A 344 2.01 -14.65 -12.11
C VAL A 344 3.02 -14.56 -13.23
N GLU A 345 2.90 -15.42 -14.24
CA GLU A 345 3.80 -15.48 -15.38
C GLU A 345 3.72 -14.18 -16.21
N ALA A 346 2.51 -13.69 -16.48
CA ALA A 346 2.33 -12.40 -17.15
C ALA A 346 2.91 -11.24 -16.31
N THR A 347 2.76 -11.28 -15.01
CA THR A 347 3.33 -10.28 -14.11
C THR A 347 4.86 -10.31 -14.14
N ILE A 348 5.49 -11.49 -14.15
CA ILE A 348 6.95 -11.62 -14.25
C ILE A 348 7.44 -10.97 -15.56
N GLU A 349 6.76 -11.19 -16.68
CA GLU A 349 7.12 -10.56 -17.96
C GLU A 349 6.92 -9.03 -17.92
N MET A 350 5.87 -8.53 -17.29
CA MET A 350 5.67 -7.10 -17.04
C MET A 350 6.83 -6.52 -16.22
N LEU A 351 7.23 -7.17 -15.13
CA LEU A 351 8.32 -6.74 -14.28
C LEU A 351 9.67 -6.74 -15.02
N LYS A 352 9.93 -7.75 -15.86
CA LYS A 352 11.14 -7.78 -16.70
C LYS A 352 11.20 -6.58 -17.64
N GLY A 353 10.08 -6.18 -18.22
CA GLY A 353 10.00 -5.01 -19.09
C GLY A 353 10.15 -3.67 -18.35
N LEU A 354 9.71 -3.59 -17.10
CA LEU A 354 9.83 -2.40 -16.25
C LEU A 354 11.22 -2.29 -15.62
N ARG A 355 11.92 -3.40 -15.39
CA ARG A 355 13.22 -3.47 -14.72
C ARG A 355 14.23 -2.40 -15.16
N PRO A 356 14.49 -2.16 -16.46
CA PRO A 356 15.50 -1.18 -16.87
C PRO A 356 15.23 0.23 -16.36
N ARG A 357 13.95 0.60 -16.19
CA ARG A 357 13.55 1.90 -15.66
C ARG A 357 13.77 2.03 -14.16
N TYR A 358 13.39 0.99 -13.41
CA TYR A 358 13.63 0.95 -11.96
C TYR A 358 15.13 0.90 -11.64
N GLU A 359 15.91 0.11 -12.39
CA GLU A 359 17.37 0.07 -12.27
C GLU A 359 18.00 1.44 -12.55
N ALA A 360 17.53 2.14 -13.58
CA ALA A 360 18.02 3.49 -13.92
C ALA A 360 17.64 4.52 -12.85
N HIS A 361 16.43 4.43 -12.29
CA HIS A 361 15.96 5.35 -11.25
C HIS A 361 16.70 5.17 -9.92
N HIS A 362 16.79 3.93 -9.44
CA HIS A 362 17.43 3.62 -8.16
C HIS A 362 18.94 3.44 -8.25
N LYS A 363 19.49 3.26 -9.45
CA LYS A 363 20.93 2.93 -9.72
C LYS A 363 21.35 1.62 -9.02
N ILE A 364 20.41 0.70 -8.87
CA ILE A 364 20.55 -0.62 -8.26
C ILE A 364 20.14 -1.66 -9.29
N LYS A 365 20.82 -2.79 -9.35
CA LYS A 365 20.44 -3.91 -10.20
C LYS A 365 19.38 -4.79 -9.54
N ILE A 366 18.53 -5.39 -10.37
CA ILE A 366 17.45 -6.27 -9.91
C ILE A 366 17.63 -7.64 -10.58
N SER A 367 17.75 -8.70 -9.77
CA SER A 367 17.93 -10.07 -10.29
C SER A 367 16.61 -10.64 -10.83
N ASP A 368 16.69 -11.60 -11.74
CA ASP A 368 15.51 -12.31 -12.24
C ASP A 368 14.80 -13.06 -11.10
N ALA A 369 15.57 -13.58 -10.15
CA ALA A 369 15.04 -14.24 -8.96
C ALA A 369 14.21 -13.30 -8.08
N ALA A 370 14.59 -12.02 -7.99
CA ALA A 370 13.80 -11.01 -7.27
C ALA A 370 12.46 -10.73 -7.98
N LEU A 371 12.45 -10.64 -9.31
CA LEU A 371 11.21 -10.43 -10.09
C LEU A 371 10.24 -11.60 -9.92
N GLU A 372 10.75 -12.83 -10.00
CA GLU A 372 9.93 -14.03 -9.77
C GLU A 372 9.42 -14.10 -8.34
N ALA A 373 10.28 -13.80 -7.36
CA ALA A 373 9.90 -13.75 -5.96
C ALA A 373 8.84 -12.67 -5.70
N ALA A 374 8.99 -11.45 -6.27
CA ALA A 374 8.02 -10.38 -6.12
C ALA A 374 6.63 -10.79 -6.62
N ALA A 375 6.54 -11.40 -7.81
CA ALA A 375 5.27 -11.86 -8.36
C ALA A 375 4.65 -13.02 -7.58
N ARG A 376 5.43 -14.09 -7.30
CA ARG A 376 4.93 -15.30 -6.63
C ARG A 376 4.60 -15.07 -5.17
N LEU A 377 5.51 -14.41 -4.43
CA LEU A 377 5.31 -14.19 -3.00
C LEU A 377 4.24 -13.13 -2.73
N SER A 378 4.15 -12.07 -3.54
CA SER A 378 3.08 -11.08 -3.37
C SER A 378 1.70 -11.69 -3.62
N GLN A 379 1.55 -12.55 -4.63
CA GLN A 379 0.29 -13.24 -4.86
C GLN A 379 -0.09 -14.15 -3.69
N ARG A 380 0.90 -14.83 -3.11
CA ARG A 380 0.69 -15.78 -2.01
C ARG A 380 0.43 -15.10 -0.67
N TYR A 381 1.13 -13.99 -0.38
CA TYR A 381 1.18 -13.40 0.97
C TYR A 381 0.48 -12.05 1.10
N ILE A 382 0.15 -11.37 -0.01
CA ILE A 382 -0.54 -10.08 -0.02
C ILE A 382 -1.90 -10.26 -0.70
N SER A 383 -2.96 -10.38 0.10
CA SER A 383 -4.32 -10.67 -0.36
C SER A 383 -5.20 -9.42 -0.53
N ASP A 384 -4.80 -8.28 0.02
CA ASP A 384 -5.56 -7.02 0.02
C ASP A 384 -5.29 -6.14 -1.20
N ARG A 385 -4.36 -6.54 -2.07
CA ARG A 385 -3.96 -5.85 -3.30
C ARG A 385 -3.87 -6.82 -4.47
N TYR A 386 -3.90 -6.30 -5.69
CA TYR A 386 -3.87 -7.07 -6.92
C TYR A 386 -2.54 -6.96 -7.66
N LEU A 387 -2.19 -7.99 -8.44
CA LEU A 387 -1.13 -7.91 -9.42
C LEU A 387 -1.53 -6.99 -10.60
N PRO A 388 -0.59 -6.30 -11.25
CA PRO A 388 0.86 -6.30 -11.00
C PRO A 388 1.31 -5.31 -9.92
N ASP A 389 0.45 -4.42 -9.44
CA ASP A 389 0.75 -3.28 -8.59
C ASP A 389 1.53 -3.68 -7.33
N LYS A 390 1.03 -4.67 -6.57
CA LYS A 390 1.71 -5.17 -5.35
C LYS A 390 3.11 -5.73 -5.61
N ALA A 391 3.36 -6.29 -6.79
CA ALA A 391 4.68 -6.81 -7.16
C ALA A 391 5.63 -5.70 -7.61
N ILE A 392 5.09 -4.68 -8.28
CA ILE A 392 5.83 -3.47 -8.67
C ILE A 392 6.26 -2.69 -7.41
N ASP A 393 5.34 -2.47 -6.47
CA ASP A 393 5.63 -1.79 -5.21
C ASP A 393 6.74 -2.49 -4.42
N LEU A 394 6.74 -3.83 -4.38
CA LEU A 394 7.80 -4.59 -3.70
C LEU A 394 9.17 -4.38 -4.32
N ILE A 395 9.26 -4.34 -5.65
CA ILE A 395 10.53 -4.10 -6.35
C ILE A 395 11.00 -2.67 -6.12
N ASP A 396 10.09 -1.71 -6.20
CA ASP A 396 10.39 -0.30 -5.99
C ASP A 396 10.90 -0.04 -4.57
N GLU A 397 10.18 -0.56 -3.56
CA GLU A 397 10.59 -0.40 -2.16
C GLU A 397 11.87 -1.17 -1.83
N ALA A 398 12.08 -2.38 -2.37
CA ALA A 398 13.29 -3.14 -2.15
C ALA A 398 14.52 -2.43 -2.77
N ALA A 399 14.39 -1.91 -3.99
CA ALA A 399 15.44 -1.14 -4.64
C ALA A 399 15.73 0.17 -3.91
N SER A 400 14.68 0.87 -3.44
CA SER A 400 14.80 2.08 -2.63
C SER A 400 15.52 1.81 -1.30
N LYS A 401 15.12 0.73 -0.58
CA LYS A 401 15.76 0.31 0.67
C LYS A 401 17.25 0.03 0.46
N LEU A 402 17.57 -0.80 -0.53
CA LEU A 402 18.96 -1.19 -0.82
C LEU A 402 19.80 0.02 -1.22
N ARG A 403 19.22 0.99 -1.94
CA ARG A 403 19.88 2.26 -2.24
C ARG A 403 20.19 3.05 -0.98
N ILE A 404 19.21 3.22 -0.07
CA ILE A 404 19.39 3.91 1.21
C ILE A 404 20.47 3.20 2.02
N ASP A 405 20.43 1.87 2.11
CA ASP A 405 21.42 1.07 2.82
C ASP A 405 22.83 1.27 2.23
N THR A 406 22.94 1.34 0.89
CA THR A 406 24.21 1.59 0.20
C THR A 406 24.72 3.03 0.37
N GLU A 407 23.84 4.02 0.50
CA GLU A 407 24.18 5.43 0.71
C GLU A 407 24.38 5.77 2.19
N SER A 408 23.92 4.92 3.11
CA SER A 408 24.02 5.09 4.58
C SER A 408 25.36 4.62 5.15
N ALA A 409 26.47 4.96 4.47
CA ALA A 409 27.80 4.55 4.89
C ALA A 409 28.16 5.08 6.29
N PRO A 410 29.00 4.35 7.06
CA PRO A 410 29.50 4.78 8.35
C PRO A 410 30.23 6.13 8.27
N PRO A 411 30.31 6.89 9.40
CA PRO A 411 30.96 8.20 9.43
C PRO A 411 32.39 8.20 8.87
N GLU A 412 33.14 7.11 9.08
CA GLU A 412 34.50 6.93 8.59
C GLU A 412 34.56 6.91 7.04
N VAL A 413 33.66 6.16 6.41
CA VAL A 413 33.58 6.07 4.93
C VAL A 413 33.05 7.40 4.35
N LYS A 414 32.09 8.05 5.01
CA LYS A 414 31.58 9.38 4.61
C LYS A 414 32.65 10.46 4.68
N SER A 415 33.49 10.42 5.71
CA SER A 415 34.60 11.40 5.86
C SER A 415 35.63 11.27 4.74
N LEU A 416 35.97 10.04 4.36
CA LEU A 416 36.85 9.77 3.21
C LEU A 416 36.22 10.25 1.89
N GLU A 417 34.95 10.00 1.68
CA GLU A 417 34.22 10.46 0.49
C GLU A 417 34.20 12.00 0.39
N GLN A 418 33.94 12.69 1.50
CA GLN A 418 33.95 14.15 1.53
C GLN A 418 35.34 14.70 1.25
N ARG A 419 36.38 14.06 1.76
CA ARG A 419 37.75 14.49 1.51
C ARG A 419 38.16 14.30 0.07
N VAL A 420 37.78 13.16 -0.57
CA VAL A 420 37.98 12.93 -2.00
C VAL A 420 37.26 14.00 -2.84
N LYS A 421 35.99 14.31 -2.53
CA LYS A 421 35.26 15.38 -3.23
C LYS A 421 35.90 16.76 -3.06
N GLN A 422 36.42 17.07 -1.89
CA GLN A 422 37.16 18.32 -1.67
C GLN A 422 38.41 18.39 -2.55
N LEU A 423 39.19 17.31 -2.63
CA LEU A 423 40.38 17.26 -3.47
C LEU A 423 40.06 17.40 -4.95
N VAL A 424 38.95 16.86 -5.44
CA VAL A 424 38.48 17.07 -6.82
C VAL A 424 38.21 18.56 -7.08
N ASN A 425 37.50 19.23 -6.19
CA ASN A 425 37.21 20.65 -6.30
C ASN A 425 38.49 21.50 -6.23
N GLU A 426 39.47 21.14 -5.36
CA GLU A 426 40.75 21.79 -5.27
C GLU A 426 41.59 21.56 -6.53
N GLU A 427 41.55 20.35 -7.13
CA GLU A 427 42.23 20.02 -8.42
C GLU A 427 41.63 20.85 -9.56
N GLU A 428 40.30 21.00 -9.65
CA GLU A 428 39.64 21.86 -10.64
C GLU A 428 40.01 23.34 -10.45
N ALA A 429 40.02 23.83 -9.23
CA ALA A 429 40.43 25.21 -8.95
C ALA A 429 41.93 25.48 -9.28
N ALA A 430 42.81 24.50 -9.02
CA ALA A 430 44.21 24.58 -9.41
C ALA A 430 44.37 24.53 -10.94
N SER A 431 43.55 23.73 -11.65
CA SER A 431 43.53 23.66 -13.10
C SER A 431 43.15 24.99 -13.75
N GLN A 432 42.16 25.69 -13.21
CA GLN A 432 41.76 27.03 -13.67
C GLN A 432 42.88 28.07 -13.49
N ARG A 433 43.75 27.89 -12.47
CA ARG A 433 44.92 28.73 -12.22
C ARG A 433 46.18 28.30 -12.95
N GLN A 434 46.15 27.20 -13.74
CA GLN A 434 47.27 26.61 -14.46
C GLN A 434 48.47 26.22 -13.57
N ASP A 435 48.22 25.87 -12.31
CA ASP A 435 49.26 25.44 -11.37
C ASP A 435 49.48 23.92 -11.48
N TYR A 436 50.31 23.53 -12.44
CA TYR A 436 50.55 22.12 -12.80
C TYR A 436 51.24 21.33 -11.70
N GLU A 437 52.10 21.98 -10.87
CA GLU A 437 52.75 21.29 -9.75
C GLU A 437 51.78 20.94 -8.64
N ARG A 438 50.89 21.88 -8.34
CA ARG A 438 49.80 21.66 -7.35
C ARG A 438 48.80 20.63 -7.83
N ILE A 439 48.43 20.59 -9.11
CA ILE A 439 47.58 19.58 -9.70
C ILE A 439 48.17 18.18 -9.54
N ALA A 440 49.47 18.00 -9.80
CA ALA A 440 50.16 16.72 -9.66
C ALA A 440 50.14 16.21 -8.20
N GLN A 441 50.34 17.09 -7.26
CA GLN A 441 50.29 16.75 -5.82
C GLN A 441 48.87 16.35 -5.40
N LEU A 442 47.86 17.17 -5.70
CA LEU A 442 46.46 16.91 -5.40
C LEU A 442 45.96 15.62 -6.06
N LYS A 443 46.35 15.35 -7.29
CA LYS A 443 45.99 14.12 -7.99
C LYS A 443 46.60 12.88 -7.34
N SER A 444 47.84 12.96 -6.88
CA SER A 444 48.49 11.85 -6.14
C SER A 444 47.80 11.58 -4.80
N GLU A 445 47.48 12.65 -4.05
CA GLU A 445 46.74 12.54 -2.76
C GLU A 445 45.33 12.00 -2.98
N ARG A 446 44.63 12.48 -4.01
CA ARG A 446 43.30 11.98 -4.41
C ARG A 446 43.31 10.50 -4.72
N LEU A 447 44.20 10.01 -5.56
CA LEU A 447 44.30 8.60 -5.92
C LEU A 447 44.56 7.71 -4.70
N ARG A 448 45.42 8.14 -3.77
CA ARG A 448 45.63 7.39 -2.53
C ARG A 448 44.39 7.33 -1.66
N LEU A 449 43.70 8.45 -1.45
CA LEU A 449 42.47 8.51 -0.67
C LEU A 449 41.32 7.77 -1.36
N GLU A 450 41.24 7.76 -2.69
CA GLU A 450 40.28 6.95 -3.45
C GLU A 450 40.51 5.44 -3.21
N GLU A 451 41.76 4.98 -3.15
CA GLU A 451 42.06 3.59 -2.79
C GLU A 451 41.65 3.27 -1.35
N GLU A 452 41.94 4.15 -0.39
CA GLU A 452 41.50 3.96 1.00
C GLU A 452 39.98 3.95 1.12
N TYR A 453 39.30 4.88 0.48
CA TYR A 453 37.83 4.94 0.40
C TYR A 453 37.25 3.65 -0.20
N ASN A 454 37.80 3.20 -1.34
CA ASN A 454 37.32 1.99 -2.01
C ASN A 454 37.53 0.73 -1.15
N ARG A 455 38.63 0.65 -0.40
CA ARG A 455 38.90 -0.46 0.53
C ARG A 455 37.94 -0.41 1.73
N ALA A 456 37.75 0.76 2.35
CA ALA A 456 36.85 0.94 3.46
C ALA A 456 35.39 0.65 3.04
N LYS A 457 34.96 1.17 1.89
CA LYS A 457 33.63 0.92 1.31
C LYS A 457 33.41 -0.56 1.00
N SER A 458 34.39 -1.23 0.38
CA SER A 458 34.30 -2.66 0.07
C SER A 458 34.25 -3.54 1.31
N LYS A 459 34.98 -3.15 2.37
CA LYS A 459 34.96 -3.84 3.66
C LYS A 459 33.60 -3.70 4.33
N TRP A 460 33.08 -2.47 4.41
CA TRP A 460 31.76 -2.18 4.97
C TRP A 460 30.65 -2.90 4.23
N LEU A 461 30.61 -2.84 2.88
CA LEU A 461 29.61 -3.54 2.07
C LEU A 461 29.63 -5.07 2.27
N LYS A 462 30.82 -5.67 2.50
CA LYS A 462 30.95 -7.09 2.81
C LYS A 462 30.49 -7.42 4.23
N GLU A 463 30.80 -6.58 5.21
CA GLU A 463 30.38 -6.76 6.60
C GLU A 463 28.87 -6.66 6.75
N GLU A 464 28.20 -5.70 6.07
CA GLU A 464 26.76 -5.51 6.06
C GLU A 464 26.04 -6.40 5.04
N LYS A 465 26.77 -7.24 4.27
CA LYS A 465 26.24 -8.11 3.20
C LYS A 465 25.44 -7.37 2.12
N ILE A 466 25.77 -6.13 1.84
CA ILE A 466 25.12 -5.31 0.81
C ILE A 466 25.75 -5.62 -0.56
N ASN A 467 25.02 -6.36 -1.39
CA ASN A 467 25.51 -6.81 -2.69
C ASN A 467 25.25 -5.80 -3.83
N GLY A 468 24.45 -4.73 -3.59
CA GLY A 468 24.08 -3.77 -4.62
C GLY A 468 23.16 -4.35 -5.72
N VAL A 469 22.59 -5.52 -5.47
CA VAL A 469 21.64 -6.22 -6.35
C VAL A 469 20.47 -6.66 -5.49
N VAL A 470 19.26 -6.32 -5.90
CA VAL A 470 18.04 -6.82 -5.22
C VAL A 470 17.87 -8.29 -5.54
N ASP A 471 17.82 -9.14 -4.53
CA ASP A 471 17.64 -10.57 -4.64
C ASP A 471 16.28 -11.04 -4.07
N ALA A 472 15.97 -12.33 -4.27
CA ALA A 472 14.73 -12.94 -3.76
C ALA A 472 14.59 -12.82 -2.23
N GLU A 473 15.71 -12.85 -1.51
CA GLU A 473 15.77 -12.70 -0.06
C GLU A 473 15.32 -11.29 0.40
N ASP A 474 15.74 -10.23 -0.32
CA ASP A 474 15.33 -8.85 -0.03
C ASP A 474 13.82 -8.68 -0.16
N ILE A 475 13.24 -9.26 -1.21
CA ILE A 475 11.79 -9.29 -1.43
C ILE A 475 11.09 -10.06 -0.30
N ALA A 476 11.61 -11.22 0.10
CA ALA A 476 11.03 -12.00 1.19
C ALA A 476 11.09 -11.28 2.53
N GLN A 477 12.19 -10.59 2.84
CA GLN A 477 12.32 -9.73 4.02
C GLN A 477 11.32 -8.57 4.02
N LEU A 478 11.12 -7.94 2.86
CA LEU A 478 10.19 -6.84 2.71
C LEU A 478 8.75 -7.30 2.94
N ILE A 479 8.36 -8.42 2.32
CA ILE A 479 7.05 -9.03 2.54
C ILE A 479 6.87 -9.41 4.02
N SER A 480 7.92 -9.94 4.66
CA SER A 480 7.89 -10.25 6.08
C SER A 480 7.61 -9.00 6.93
N LYS A 481 8.19 -7.85 6.55
CA LYS A 481 7.95 -6.58 7.22
C LYS A 481 6.53 -6.06 7.00
N TRP A 482 5.97 -6.19 5.79
CA TRP A 482 4.62 -5.73 5.47
C TRP A 482 3.54 -6.59 6.12
N THR A 483 3.72 -7.90 6.06
CA THR A 483 2.70 -8.87 6.48
C THR A 483 2.87 -9.36 7.91
N GLY A 484 4.07 -9.17 8.49
CA GLY A 484 4.45 -9.75 9.78
C GLY A 484 4.72 -11.26 9.72
N ILE A 485 4.84 -11.84 8.50
CA ILE A 485 5.08 -13.27 8.28
C ILE A 485 6.58 -13.49 8.06
N PRO A 486 7.25 -14.44 8.71
CA PRO A 486 8.68 -14.67 8.53
C PRO A 486 9.00 -15.40 7.19
N VAL A 487 8.68 -14.76 6.07
CA VAL A 487 8.78 -15.35 4.71
C VAL A 487 10.23 -15.71 4.35
N SER A 488 11.20 -14.92 4.77
CA SER A 488 12.63 -15.21 4.55
C SER A 488 13.07 -16.51 5.21
N GLN A 489 12.60 -16.78 6.44
CA GLN A 489 12.88 -18.04 7.15
C GLN A 489 12.11 -19.23 6.54
N MET A 490 11.00 -18.98 5.87
CA MET A 490 10.20 -20.00 5.21
C MET A 490 10.82 -20.45 3.87
N MET A 491 11.64 -19.61 3.22
CA MET A 491 12.32 -19.99 1.97
C MET A 491 13.51 -20.93 2.18
N GLU A 492 14.25 -20.74 3.28
CA GLU A 492 15.38 -21.61 3.63
C GLU A 492 14.95 -22.69 4.64
N GLY A 493 14.85 -23.92 4.20
CA GLY A 493 14.67 -25.09 5.08
C GLY A 493 13.23 -25.40 5.51
N GLU A 494 12.18 -24.83 4.86
CA GLU A 494 10.77 -25.21 5.17
C GLU A 494 10.59 -26.72 5.06
N ALA A 495 11.17 -27.36 4.05
CA ALA A 495 11.11 -28.80 3.88
C ALA A 495 11.79 -29.54 5.02
N GLU A 496 12.97 -29.10 5.46
CA GLU A 496 13.70 -29.69 6.56
C GLU A 496 13.01 -29.47 7.92
N LYS A 497 12.52 -28.26 8.16
CA LYS A 497 11.68 -27.97 9.35
C LYS A 497 10.44 -28.86 9.40
N LEU A 498 9.75 -29.07 8.29
CA LEU A 498 8.55 -29.90 8.22
C LEU A 498 8.87 -31.40 8.42
N LEU A 499 10.05 -31.86 8.01
CA LEU A 499 10.49 -33.24 8.28
C LEU A 499 10.70 -33.50 9.78
N HIS A 500 11.21 -32.50 10.52
CA HIS A 500 11.45 -32.58 11.98
C HIS A 500 10.32 -31.99 12.82
N MET A 501 9.12 -31.80 12.23
CA MET A 501 7.98 -31.14 12.89
C MET A 501 7.55 -31.89 14.17
N GLU A 502 7.50 -33.18 14.13
CA GLU A 502 7.08 -34.02 15.27
C GLU A 502 8.01 -33.83 16.48
N GLU A 503 9.33 -33.89 16.26
CA GLU A 503 10.35 -33.70 17.30
C GLU A 503 10.20 -32.31 17.96
N ARG A 504 10.04 -31.25 17.16
CA ARG A 504 9.91 -29.89 17.66
C ARG A 504 8.60 -29.65 18.43
N ILE A 505 7.51 -30.30 18.03
CA ILE A 505 6.24 -30.22 18.78
C ILE A 505 6.41 -30.93 20.13
N HIS A 506 7.10 -32.07 20.17
CA HIS A 506 7.34 -32.81 21.41
C HIS A 506 8.27 -32.08 22.39
N GLU A 507 9.05 -31.10 21.97
CA GLU A 507 9.77 -30.22 22.92
C GLU A 507 8.88 -29.50 23.92
N ARG A 508 7.58 -29.33 23.58
CA ARG A 508 6.60 -28.59 24.41
C ARG A 508 5.35 -29.39 24.76
N LEU A 509 5.05 -30.41 23.98
CA LEU A 509 3.90 -31.27 24.19
C LEU A 509 4.36 -32.67 24.64
N VAL A 510 3.95 -33.06 25.84
CA VAL A 510 4.24 -34.39 26.37
C VAL A 510 3.17 -35.34 25.90
N ASN A 511 3.61 -36.50 25.34
CA ASN A 511 2.71 -37.51 24.80
C ASN A 511 1.86 -37.02 23.59
N GLN A 512 0.77 -37.68 23.29
CA GLN A 512 -0.14 -37.40 22.19
C GLN A 512 0.48 -37.64 20.79
N ASP A 513 1.33 -38.68 20.69
CA ASP A 513 2.12 -39.01 19.47
C ASP A 513 1.22 -39.19 18.24
N GLU A 514 0.05 -39.83 18.40
CA GLU A 514 -0.92 -40.02 17.31
C GLU A 514 -1.44 -38.64 16.80
N ALA A 515 -1.76 -37.73 17.75
CA ALA A 515 -2.22 -36.38 17.44
C ALA A 515 -1.15 -35.58 16.68
N VAL A 516 0.09 -35.61 17.17
CA VAL A 516 1.22 -34.89 16.57
C VAL A 516 1.51 -35.41 15.18
N ARG A 517 1.54 -36.74 15.00
CA ARG A 517 1.77 -37.39 13.70
C ARG A 517 0.68 -37.03 12.69
N ALA A 518 -0.60 -37.20 13.04
CA ALA A 518 -1.73 -36.89 12.15
C ALA A 518 -1.72 -35.45 11.66
N ILE A 519 -1.45 -34.48 12.56
CA ILE A 519 -1.33 -33.07 12.21
C ILE A 519 -0.12 -32.82 11.30
N SER A 520 1.03 -33.39 11.62
CA SER A 520 2.25 -33.23 10.84
C SER A 520 2.09 -33.76 9.42
N GLU A 521 1.46 -34.93 9.26
CA GLU A 521 1.16 -35.51 7.94
C GLU A 521 0.17 -34.65 7.14
N ALA A 522 -0.88 -34.13 7.77
CA ALA A 522 -1.86 -33.25 7.09
C ALA A 522 -1.21 -31.93 6.62
N ILE A 523 -0.37 -31.32 7.46
CA ILE A 523 0.34 -30.09 7.13
C ILE A 523 1.38 -30.34 6.03
N ARG A 524 2.14 -31.45 6.09
CA ARG A 524 3.07 -31.83 5.03
C ARG A 524 2.36 -32.04 3.70
N ARG A 525 1.20 -32.71 3.67
CA ARG A 525 0.36 -32.88 2.44
C ARG A 525 -0.03 -31.54 1.84
N SER A 526 -0.48 -30.62 2.68
CA SER A 526 -0.87 -29.28 2.24
C SER A 526 0.30 -28.49 1.67
N ARG A 527 1.45 -28.48 2.37
CA ARG A 527 2.64 -27.76 1.94
C ARG A 527 3.33 -28.35 0.72
N ALA A 528 3.22 -29.66 0.52
CA ALA A 528 3.69 -30.34 -0.68
C ALA A 528 2.80 -30.10 -1.92
N GLY A 529 1.72 -29.31 -1.81
CA GLY A 529 0.83 -29.02 -2.92
C GLY A 529 -0.10 -30.18 -3.32
N LEU A 530 -0.22 -31.20 -2.47
CA LEU A 530 -1.07 -32.38 -2.73
C LEU A 530 -2.52 -32.20 -2.24
N LYS A 531 -2.82 -31.10 -1.56
CA LYS A 531 -4.14 -30.70 -1.10
C LYS A 531 -4.75 -29.67 -2.05
N ASP A 532 -6.09 -29.60 -2.09
CA ASP A 532 -6.81 -28.56 -2.82
C ASP A 532 -6.39 -27.15 -2.35
N PRO A 533 -5.85 -26.31 -3.23
CA PRO A 533 -5.35 -24.99 -2.88
C PRO A 533 -6.45 -24.00 -2.44
N SER A 534 -7.71 -24.34 -2.67
CA SER A 534 -8.84 -23.52 -2.20
C SER A 534 -9.14 -23.69 -0.71
N ARG A 535 -8.64 -24.73 -0.03
CA ARG A 535 -8.92 -25.06 1.36
C ARG A 535 -7.87 -24.52 2.33
N PRO A 536 -8.18 -24.36 3.64
CA PRO A 536 -7.20 -24.04 4.66
C PRO A 536 -6.03 -25.02 4.71
N ILE A 537 -4.87 -24.60 5.23
CA ILE A 537 -3.68 -25.46 5.41
C ILE A 537 -4.04 -26.75 6.13
N GLY A 538 -4.83 -26.66 7.21
CA GLY A 538 -5.33 -27.81 7.94
C GLY A 538 -6.60 -27.48 8.72
N SER A 539 -7.46 -28.46 8.86
CA SER A 539 -8.68 -28.39 9.65
C SER A 539 -8.77 -29.60 10.58
N PHE A 540 -8.83 -29.35 11.89
CA PHE A 540 -8.70 -30.39 12.90
C PHE A 540 -9.80 -30.29 13.95
N ILE A 541 -10.33 -31.43 14.40
CA ILE A 541 -11.12 -31.49 15.63
C ILE A 541 -10.35 -32.27 16.72
N PHE A 542 -10.17 -31.65 17.87
CA PHE A 542 -9.53 -32.21 19.05
C PHE A 542 -10.59 -32.63 20.08
N LEU A 543 -10.77 -33.92 20.22
CA LEU A 543 -11.69 -34.55 21.16
C LEU A 543 -10.96 -35.01 22.42
N GLY A 544 -11.54 -34.82 23.58
CA GLY A 544 -10.98 -35.32 24.83
C GLY A 544 -11.25 -34.45 26.04
N PRO A 545 -10.86 -34.89 27.24
CA PRO A 545 -11.13 -34.15 28.48
C PRO A 545 -10.35 -32.84 28.54
N THR A 546 -10.74 -31.99 29.51
CA THR A 546 -10.02 -30.74 29.77
C THR A 546 -8.61 -31.01 30.33
N GLY A 547 -7.64 -30.15 30.00
CA GLY A 547 -6.30 -30.20 30.58
C GLY A 547 -5.37 -31.29 30.06
N VAL A 548 -5.64 -31.89 28.88
CA VAL A 548 -4.79 -32.89 28.21
C VAL A 548 -3.84 -32.31 27.16
N GLY A 549 -3.85 -30.99 26.94
CA GLY A 549 -2.93 -30.34 26.03
C GLY A 549 -3.55 -29.85 24.70
N LYS A 550 -4.87 -29.89 24.46
CA LYS A 550 -5.54 -29.45 23.23
C LYS A 550 -5.16 -28.01 22.83
N THR A 551 -5.29 -27.07 23.75
CA THR A 551 -4.94 -25.66 23.51
C THR A 551 -3.43 -25.45 23.41
N GLU A 552 -2.62 -26.22 24.12
CA GLU A 552 -1.15 -26.14 24.05
C GLU A 552 -0.63 -26.58 22.69
N LEU A 553 -1.22 -27.64 22.12
CA LEU A 553 -0.88 -28.07 20.76
C LEU A 553 -1.20 -26.99 19.74
N ALA A 554 -2.35 -26.30 19.84
CA ALA A 554 -2.69 -25.18 18.95
C ALA A 554 -1.69 -24.03 19.06
N LYS A 555 -1.22 -23.68 20.27
CA LYS A 555 -0.18 -22.68 20.49
C LYS A 555 1.18 -23.12 19.90
N THR A 556 1.54 -24.37 20.13
CA THR A 556 2.78 -24.92 19.58
C THR A 556 2.77 -24.94 18.06
N LEU A 557 1.61 -25.23 17.45
CA LEU A 557 1.42 -25.12 15.99
C LEU A 557 1.58 -23.68 15.48
N ALA A 558 1.00 -22.69 16.17
CA ALA A 558 1.16 -21.29 15.81
C ALA A 558 2.64 -20.88 15.84
N ARG A 559 3.35 -21.24 16.90
CA ARG A 559 4.78 -20.99 17.01
C ARG A 559 5.61 -21.71 15.95
N PHE A 560 5.29 -22.98 15.68
CA PHE A 560 6.04 -23.77 14.69
C PHE A 560 5.85 -23.26 13.26
N LEU A 561 4.59 -22.96 12.88
CA LEU A 561 4.24 -22.57 11.51
C LEU A 561 4.52 -21.10 11.22
N PHE A 562 4.38 -20.22 12.23
CA PHE A 562 4.39 -18.78 12.05
C PHE A 562 5.42 -18.06 12.94
N ASP A 563 6.26 -18.82 13.67
CA ASP A 563 7.29 -18.34 14.61
C ASP A 563 6.76 -17.35 15.70
N ASP A 564 5.43 -17.29 15.89
CA ASP A 564 4.76 -16.41 16.86
C ASP A 564 3.64 -17.18 17.57
N GLU A 565 3.72 -17.30 18.88
CA GLU A 565 2.64 -17.91 19.69
C GLU A 565 1.35 -17.09 19.67
N ASN A 566 1.46 -15.77 19.40
CA ASN A 566 0.33 -14.87 19.29
C ASN A 566 -0.32 -14.90 17.90
N ALA A 567 0.28 -15.61 16.93
CA ALA A 567 -0.35 -15.90 15.65
C ALA A 567 -1.52 -16.89 15.79
N MET A 568 -2.31 -16.75 16.84
CA MET A 568 -3.49 -17.55 17.15
C MET A 568 -4.67 -16.65 17.51
N VAL A 569 -5.83 -16.95 16.93
CA VAL A 569 -7.13 -16.38 17.35
C VAL A 569 -7.87 -17.43 18.12
N ARG A 570 -8.17 -17.17 19.36
CA ARG A 570 -8.98 -18.06 20.20
C ARG A 570 -10.39 -17.47 20.35
N LEU A 571 -11.38 -18.26 20.01
CA LEU A 571 -12.81 -17.93 20.14
C LEU A 571 -13.47 -19.04 20.96
N ASP A 572 -14.10 -18.64 22.06
CA ASP A 572 -14.89 -19.55 22.91
C ASP A 572 -16.31 -19.62 22.36
N MET A 573 -16.69 -20.79 21.85
CA MET A 573 -17.99 -20.98 21.22
C MET A 573 -19.15 -20.94 22.22
N SER A 574 -18.88 -20.98 23.52
CA SER A 574 -19.90 -20.73 24.53
C SER A 574 -20.47 -19.29 24.51
N GLU A 575 -19.73 -18.34 23.95
CA GLU A 575 -20.18 -16.96 23.72
C GLU A 575 -21.08 -16.82 22.48
N TYR A 576 -21.13 -17.83 21.61
CA TYR A 576 -21.82 -17.83 20.30
C TYR A 576 -22.97 -18.85 20.24
N GLN A 577 -23.70 -19.02 21.37
CA GLN A 577 -24.83 -19.94 21.50
C GLN A 577 -26.13 -19.37 20.88
N GLU A 578 -26.23 -18.06 20.81
CA GLU A 578 -27.43 -17.38 20.33
C GLU A 578 -27.22 -16.83 18.90
N ARG A 579 -28.30 -16.80 18.11
CA ARG A 579 -28.25 -16.37 16.72
C ARG A 579 -27.67 -14.96 16.52
N HIS A 580 -28.01 -14.04 17.40
CA HIS A 580 -27.54 -12.65 17.29
C HIS A 580 -26.03 -12.51 17.60
N THR A 581 -25.44 -13.45 18.35
CA THR A 581 -23.99 -13.40 18.63
C THR A 581 -23.13 -13.84 17.44
N VAL A 582 -23.72 -14.58 16.47
CA VAL A 582 -23.01 -15.00 15.24
C VAL A 582 -22.61 -13.79 14.40
N SER A 583 -23.38 -12.71 14.40
CA SER A 583 -23.02 -11.46 13.72
C SER A 583 -21.75 -10.81 14.31
N ARG A 584 -21.42 -11.02 15.58
CA ARG A 584 -20.14 -10.57 16.16
C ARG A 584 -18.95 -11.35 15.61
N LEU A 585 -19.17 -12.58 15.15
CA LEU A 585 -18.12 -13.42 14.57
C LEU A 585 -17.76 -12.98 13.15
N ILE A 586 -18.77 -12.68 12.32
CA ILE A 586 -18.67 -12.44 10.88
C ILE A 586 -18.78 -10.95 10.53
N GLY A 587 -19.48 -10.17 11.34
CA GLY A 587 -19.86 -8.78 11.12
C GLY A 587 -21.39 -8.64 11.00
N ALA A 588 -21.93 -7.54 11.49
CA ALA A 588 -23.35 -7.24 11.39
C ALA A 588 -23.72 -6.78 9.96
N PRO A 589 -24.86 -7.17 9.41
CA PRO A 589 -25.33 -6.65 8.13
C PRO A 589 -25.69 -5.15 8.23
N PRO A 590 -25.75 -4.44 7.07
CA PRO A 590 -26.09 -3.03 7.04
C PRO A 590 -27.39 -2.70 7.79
N GLY A 591 -27.35 -1.67 8.63
CA GLY A 591 -28.49 -1.20 9.41
C GLY A 591 -28.64 -1.81 10.80
N TYR A 592 -27.75 -2.73 11.21
CA TYR A 592 -27.74 -3.30 12.57
C TYR A 592 -26.65 -2.68 13.43
N VAL A 593 -26.84 -2.68 14.75
CA VAL A 593 -25.87 -2.21 15.74
C VAL A 593 -24.58 -3.05 15.63
N GLY A 594 -23.42 -2.39 15.58
CA GLY A 594 -22.12 -3.05 15.42
C GLY A 594 -21.67 -3.24 13.95
N TYR A 595 -22.36 -2.66 12.98
CA TYR A 595 -21.95 -2.72 11.56
C TYR A 595 -20.55 -2.14 11.34
N GLU A 596 -20.17 -1.05 12.01
CA GLU A 596 -18.87 -0.39 11.84
C GLU A 596 -17.70 -1.17 12.50
N GLU A 597 -17.97 -2.04 13.47
CA GLU A 597 -16.92 -2.74 14.23
C GLU A 597 -16.30 -3.94 13.48
N GLY A 598 -16.97 -4.44 12.43
CA GLY A 598 -16.55 -5.66 11.71
C GLY A 598 -16.69 -6.93 12.56
N GLY A 599 -16.47 -8.11 11.95
CA GLY A 599 -16.52 -9.40 12.64
C GLY A 599 -15.21 -9.76 13.33
N GLN A 600 -15.24 -10.30 14.54
CA GLN A 600 -14.03 -10.67 15.29
C GLN A 600 -13.15 -11.67 14.54
N LEU A 601 -13.73 -12.70 13.92
CA LEU A 601 -12.99 -13.69 13.15
C LEU A 601 -12.52 -13.12 11.81
N THR A 602 -13.41 -12.47 11.07
CA THR A 602 -13.11 -11.94 9.74
C THR A 602 -12.07 -10.83 9.79
N GLU A 603 -12.17 -9.88 10.72
CA GLU A 603 -11.18 -8.81 10.89
C GLU A 603 -9.83 -9.34 11.37
N ALA A 604 -9.84 -10.33 12.29
CA ALA A 604 -8.61 -10.92 12.77
C ALA A 604 -7.83 -11.61 11.63
N VAL A 605 -8.51 -12.36 10.75
CA VAL A 605 -7.88 -13.05 9.63
C VAL A 605 -7.53 -12.08 8.50
N ARG A 606 -8.38 -11.09 8.22
CA ARG A 606 -8.11 -10.05 7.22
C ARG A 606 -6.82 -9.28 7.51
N ARG A 607 -6.61 -8.91 8.80
CA ARG A 607 -5.40 -8.19 9.23
C ARG A 607 -4.14 -9.05 9.19
N ARG A 608 -4.27 -10.34 9.50
CA ARG A 608 -3.16 -11.30 9.49
C ARG A 608 -3.66 -12.65 8.98
N PRO A 609 -3.51 -12.95 7.68
CA PRO A 609 -4.04 -14.17 7.07
C PRO A 609 -3.37 -15.47 7.56
N TYR A 610 -2.16 -15.37 8.12
CA TYR A 610 -1.37 -16.49 8.58
C TYR A 610 -1.52 -16.67 10.07
N ARG A 611 -2.42 -17.57 10.50
CA ARG A 611 -2.63 -17.86 11.92
C ARG A 611 -3.37 -19.16 12.17
N VAL A 612 -3.29 -19.61 13.41
CA VAL A 612 -4.12 -20.70 13.91
C VAL A 612 -5.43 -20.10 14.45
N ILE A 613 -6.54 -20.63 14.00
CA ILE A 613 -7.88 -20.29 14.52
C ILE A 613 -8.27 -21.42 15.46
N LEU A 614 -8.40 -21.11 16.74
CA LEU A 614 -8.84 -22.06 17.76
C LEU A 614 -10.30 -21.75 18.16
N LEU A 615 -11.20 -22.64 17.78
CA LEU A 615 -12.61 -22.59 18.18
C LEU A 615 -12.79 -23.56 19.37
N ASP A 616 -12.92 -22.99 20.57
CA ASP A 616 -13.00 -23.78 21.80
C ASP A 616 -14.44 -24.16 22.11
N GLU A 617 -14.70 -25.40 22.53
CA GLU A 617 -16.02 -25.95 22.86
C GLU A 617 -17.04 -25.82 21.72
N VAL A 618 -16.65 -26.27 20.52
CA VAL A 618 -17.43 -26.09 19.27
C VAL A 618 -18.82 -26.69 19.34
N GLU A 619 -19.09 -27.71 20.18
CA GLU A 619 -20.41 -28.30 20.41
C GLU A 619 -21.43 -27.34 21.02
N LYS A 620 -20.99 -26.24 21.60
CA LYS A 620 -21.85 -25.21 22.20
C LYS A 620 -22.30 -24.14 21.21
N ALA A 621 -21.69 -24.08 20.03
CA ALA A 621 -21.97 -23.07 19.03
C ALA A 621 -23.38 -23.17 18.45
N HIS A 622 -23.99 -22.03 18.13
CA HIS A 622 -25.23 -21.97 17.36
C HIS A 622 -25.10 -22.64 16.00
N PRO A 623 -26.13 -23.34 15.47
CA PRO A 623 -26.08 -24.00 14.15
C PRO A 623 -25.64 -23.11 12.97
N GLU A 624 -25.88 -21.81 12.99
CA GLU A 624 -25.44 -20.88 11.96
C GLU A 624 -23.92 -20.70 11.92
N VAL A 625 -23.20 -20.90 13.03
CA VAL A 625 -21.74 -20.89 13.07
C VAL A 625 -21.18 -21.99 12.16
N PHE A 626 -21.80 -23.18 12.20
CA PHE A 626 -21.37 -24.29 11.35
C PHE A 626 -21.53 -24.00 9.85
N ASN A 627 -22.59 -23.28 9.45
CA ASN A 627 -22.78 -22.87 8.06
C ASN A 627 -21.64 -21.95 7.59
N SER A 628 -21.17 -21.04 8.44
CA SER A 628 -20.03 -20.17 8.15
C SER A 628 -18.71 -20.95 8.12
N LEU A 629 -18.54 -21.91 9.04
CA LEU A 629 -17.38 -22.79 9.04
C LEU A 629 -17.33 -23.68 7.80
N LEU A 630 -18.46 -24.14 7.25
CA LEU A 630 -18.52 -24.88 6.01
C LEU A 630 -17.93 -24.10 4.83
N GLN A 631 -18.22 -22.79 4.73
CA GLN A 631 -17.60 -21.95 3.69
C GLN A 631 -16.09 -21.86 3.85
N ILE A 632 -15.59 -21.74 5.09
CA ILE A 632 -14.16 -21.70 5.37
C ILE A 632 -13.51 -23.04 4.99
N LEU A 633 -14.11 -24.17 5.36
CA LEU A 633 -13.54 -25.50 5.18
C LEU A 633 -13.58 -25.97 3.72
N ASP A 634 -14.57 -25.54 2.92
CA ASP A 634 -14.71 -25.92 1.51
C ASP A 634 -13.96 -24.95 0.58
N ASP A 635 -14.31 -23.67 0.68
CA ASP A 635 -13.86 -22.66 -0.26
C ASP A 635 -12.66 -21.84 0.27
N GLY A 636 -12.24 -22.04 1.53
CA GLY A 636 -11.19 -21.26 2.19
C GLY A 636 -11.49 -19.76 2.24
N ARG A 637 -12.77 -19.38 2.22
CA ARG A 637 -13.20 -17.99 2.24
C ARG A 637 -14.44 -17.79 3.10
N LEU A 638 -14.63 -16.58 3.60
CA LEU A 638 -15.84 -16.17 4.32
C LEU A 638 -16.18 -14.73 3.92
N THR A 639 -17.44 -14.49 3.56
CA THR A 639 -17.93 -13.14 3.28
C THR A 639 -18.34 -12.47 4.58
N ASP A 640 -17.78 -11.29 4.85
CA ASP A 640 -18.10 -10.50 6.05
C ASP A 640 -19.45 -9.76 5.93
N GLY A 641 -19.89 -9.12 7.01
CA GLY A 641 -21.11 -8.33 7.04
C GLY A 641 -21.11 -7.10 6.10
N HIS A 642 -19.94 -6.68 5.62
CA HIS A 642 -19.77 -5.62 4.63
C HIS A 642 -19.77 -6.13 3.18
N GLY A 643 -19.93 -7.44 2.96
CA GLY A 643 -19.85 -8.06 1.65
C GLY A 643 -18.43 -8.32 1.13
N ARG A 644 -17.40 -8.15 1.96
CA ARG A 644 -16.00 -8.40 1.60
C ARG A 644 -15.68 -9.87 1.80
N THR A 645 -14.97 -10.45 0.85
CA THR A 645 -14.48 -11.82 0.95
C THR A 645 -13.15 -11.86 1.69
N VAL A 646 -13.09 -12.57 2.82
CA VAL A 646 -11.89 -12.79 3.61
C VAL A 646 -11.30 -14.16 3.29
N ASP A 647 -10.00 -14.23 3.02
CA ASP A 647 -9.27 -15.45 2.64
C ASP A 647 -8.74 -16.19 3.86
N PHE A 648 -9.11 -17.48 3.98
CA PHE A 648 -8.71 -18.40 5.05
C PHE A 648 -7.76 -19.51 4.57
N LYS A 649 -7.31 -19.50 3.31
CA LYS A 649 -6.47 -20.55 2.74
C LYS A 649 -5.15 -20.74 3.46
N ASN A 650 -4.64 -19.67 4.06
CA ASN A 650 -3.38 -19.67 4.80
C ASN A 650 -3.56 -19.88 6.32
N THR A 651 -4.75 -20.26 6.76
CA THR A 651 -5.03 -20.53 8.18
C THR A 651 -4.99 -22.01 8.50
N VAL A 652 -4.76 -22.33 9.77
CA VAL A 652 -4.99 -23.66 10.36
C VAL A 652 -6.19 -23.55 11.30
N VAL A 653 -7.26 -24.29 11.02
CA VAL A 653 -8.48 -24.28 11.82
C VAL A 653 -8.44 -25.45 12.79
N VAL A 654 -8.43 -25.14 14.08
CA VAL A 654 -8.47 -26.11 15.17
C VAL A 654 -9.75 -25.92 15.96
N MET A 655 -10.52 -26.96 16.11
CA MET A 655 -11.75 -27.00 16.89
C MET A 655 -11.55 -27.92 18.08
N THR A 656 -11.92 -27.48 19.28
CA THR A 656 -11.90 -28.38 20.45
C THR A 656 -13.32 -28.78 20.84
N SER A 657 -13.46 -30.00 21.31
CA SER A 657 -14.75 -30.47 21.81
C SER A 657 -14.57 -31.45 22.98
N ASN A 658 -15.53 -31.41 23.87
CA ASN A 658 -15.60 -32.30 25.03
C ASN A 658 -16.62 -33.44 24.83
N VAL A 659 -17.15 -33.61 23.60
CA VAL A 659 -18.11 -34.69 23.28
C VAL A 659 -17.43 -36.05 23.48
N GLY A 660 -18.14 -36.99 24.09
CA GLY A 660 -17.68 -38.36 24.35
C GLY A 660 -16.71 -38.54 25.54
N VAL A 661 -16.43 -37.43 26.29
CA VAL A 661 -15.53 -37.47 27.46
C VAL A 661 -16.02 -38.49 28.54
N GLU A 662 -17.33 -38.75 28.65
CA GLU A 662 -17.87 -39.72 29.57
C GLU A 662 -17.39 -41.15 29.28
N PHE A 663 -17.21 -41.52 28.04
CA PHE A 663 -16.65 -42.80 27.62
C PHE A 663 -15.18 -42.93 27.99
N ILE A 664 -14.42 -41.86 27.87
CA ILE A 664 -13.02 -41.78 28.26
C ILE A 664 -12.84 -41.94 29.76
N LYS A 665 -13.80 -41.41 30.60
CA LYS A 665 -13.77 -41.54 32.07
C LYS A 665 -14.18 -42.94 32.55
N ARG A 666 -15.15 -43.59 31.90
CA ARG A 666 -15.66 -44.91 32.31
C ARG A 666 -14.63 -46.01 32.11
N ASP A 667 -13.84 -45.99 31.05
CA ASP A 667 -12.82 -47.03 30.82
C ASP A 667 -11.67 -46.95 31.84
N MET A 668 -11.44 -45.82 32.52
CA MET A 668 -10.45 -45.70 33.59
C MET A 668 -10.88 -46.42 34.88
N THR A 669 -12.16 -46.39 35.22
CA THR A 669 -12.65 -47.11 36.41
C THR A 669 -12.55 -48.60 36.29
N LEU A 670 -12.55 -49.13 35.09
CA LEU A 670 -12.35 -50.56 34.80
C LEU A 670 -10.86 -50.95 34.67
N GLY A 671 -10.00 -50.05 34.23
CA GLY A 671 -8.53 -50.33 33.98
C GLY A 671 -7.67 -50.33 35.25
N PHE A 672 -8.07 -49.60 36.33
CA PHE A 672 -7.32 -49.61 37.59
C PHE A 672 -7.45 -50.91 38.40
N ALA A 673 -8.40 -51.77 38.03
CA ALA A 673 -8.61 -53.09 38.72
C ALA A 673 -7.81 -54.26 38.07
N ALA A 674 -7.24 -54.08 36.90
CA ALA A 674 -6.50 -55.14 36.23
C ALA A 674 -4.98 -54.86 36.29
N LYS A 675 -4.29 -55.52 37.16
CA LYS A 675 -2.85 -55.61 37.20
C LYS A 675 -2.29 -56.28 35.94
N LYS A 676 -1.28 -55.58 35.32
CA LYS A 676 -0.26 -56.15 34.45
C LYS A 676 -0.68 -57.31 33.51
N GLU A 677 -1.30 -56.96 32.35
CA GLU A 677 -1.13 -57.80 31.16
C GLU A 677 -1.18 -56.96 29.89
N GLU A 678 -0.07 -56.95 29.21
CA GLU A 678 0.24 -56.72 27.81
C GLU A 678 -0.25 -55.41 27.11
N ALA A 679 0.72 -54.71 26.56
CA ALA A 679 0.56 -53.51 25.67
C ALA A 679 -0.47 -53.72 24.53
N LYS A 680 -0.77 -54.96 24.17
CA LYS A 680 -1.83 -55.30 23.19
C LYS A 680 -3.22 -55.07 23.73
N SER A 681 -3.47 -55.30 25.01
CA SER A 681 -4.78 -55.10 25.66
C SER A 681 -5.12 -53.60 25.80
N GLN A 682 -4.11 -52.77 26.09
CA GLN A 682 -4.27 -51.31 26.17
C GLN A 682 -4.57 -50.69 24.83
N LYS A 683 -3.94 -51.15 23.73
CA LYS A 683 -4.17 -50.67 22.40
C LYS A 683 -5.57 -50.99 21.89
N LEU A 684 -6.06 -52.22 22.19
CA LEU A 684 -7.42 -52.63 21.82
C LEU A 684 -8.50 -51.85 22.60
N ALA A 685 -8.27 -51.59 23.90
CA ALA A 685 -9.16 -50.77 24.73
C ALA A 685 -9.22 -49.35 24.21
N TYR A 686 -8.10 -48.78 23.80
CA TYR A 686 -8.07 -47.43 23.21
C TYR A 686 -8.83 -47.37 21.87
N GLU A 687 -8.63 -48.32 20.96
CA GLU A 687 -9.33 -48.40 19.69
C GLU A 687 -10.84 -48.45 19.90
N THR A 688 -11.31 -49.28 20.85
CA THR A 688 -12.71 -49.39 21.20
C THR A 688 -13.28 -48.07 21.81
N MET A 689 -12.50 -47.40 22.63
CA MET A 689 -12.85 -46.11 23.21
C MET A 689 -12.94 -45.05 22.12
N LYS A 690 -11.97 -44.96 21.22
CA LYS A 690 -11.92 -44.06 20.07
C LYS A 690 -13.14 -44.25 19.18
N GLU A 691 -13.54 -45.48 18.87
CA GLU A 691 -14.75 -45.80 18.12
C GLU A 691 -16.01 -45.26 18.79
N LYS A 692 -16.15 -45.44 20.10
CA LYS A 692 -17.30 -44.90 20.86
C LYS A 692 -17.36 -43.36 20.83
N VAL A 693 -16.23 -42.71 21.03
CA VAL A 693 -16.12 -41.23 20.99
C VAL A 693 -16.48 -40.72 19.58
N LEU A 694 -15.96 -41.35 18.52
CA LEU A 694 -16.28 -41.03 17.15
C LEU A 694 -17.77 -41.24 16.81
N ALA A 695 -18.39 -42.31 17.36
CA ALA A 695 -19.82 -42.56 17.20
C ALA A 695 -20.67 -41.49 17.86
N GLU A 696 -20.28 -40.97 19.03
CA GLU A 696 -21.02 -39.90 19.73
C GLU A 696 -20.83 -38.55 19.00
N MET A 697 -19.64 -38.30 18.50
CA MET A 697 -19.36 -37.12 17.66
C MET A 697 -20.26 -37.11 16.41
N LYS A 698 -20.44 -38.29 15.73
CA LYS A 698 -21.33 -38.40 14.56
C LYS A 698 -22.80 -38.14 14.88
N LYS A 699 -23.21 -38.25 16.13
CA LYS A 699 -24.57 -37.87 16.55
C LYS A 699 -24.71 -36.39 16.83
N THR A 700 -23.63 -35.77 17.32
CA THR A 700 -23.63 -34.34 17.70
C THR A 700 -23.45 -33.42 16.49
N PHE A 701 -22.57 -33.77 15.56
CA PHE A 701 -22.25 -32.94 14.40
C PHE A 701 -22.85 -33.52 13.13
N ARG A 702 -23.24 -32.64 12.20
CA ARG A 702 -23.79 -33.03 10.89
C ARG A 702 -22.75 -33.75 10.03
N PRO A 703 -23.13 -34.79 9.29
CA PRO A 703 -22.20 -35.55 8.45
C PRO A 703 -21.44 -34.65 7.42
N GLU A 704 -22.12 -33.66 6.89
CA GLU A 704 -21.54 -32.70 5.92
C GLU A 704 -20.38 -31.89 6.52
N PHE A 705 -20.45 -31.56 7.81
CA PHE A 705 -19.40 -30.86 8.53
C PHE A 705 -18.20 -31.79 8.82
N ILE A 706 -18.50 -33.01 9.29
CA ILE A 706 -17.46 -34.00 9.62
C ILE A 706 -16.59 -34.35 8.40
N ASN A 707 -17.23 -34.51 7.23
CA ASN A 707 -16.55 -34.90 5.98
C ASN A 707 -15.62 -33.83 5.41
N ARG A 708 -15.63 -32.59 5.94
CA ARG A 708 -14.79 -31.50 5.50
C ARG A 708 -13.58 -31.24 6.41
N ILE A 709 -13.50 -32.00 7.48
CA ILE A 709 -12.41 -31.94 8.44
C ILE A 709 -11.31 -32.87 7.98
N ASP A 710 -10.08 -32.39 7.93
CA ASP A 710 -8.93 -33.19 7.50
C ASP A 710 -8.65 -34.36 8.45
N GLU A 711 -8.63 -34.08 9.79
CA GLU A 711 -8.33 -35.11 10.78
C GLU A 711 -9.13 -34.90 12.07
N ILE A 712 -9.62 -35.99 12.64
CA ILE A 712 -10.31 -36.03 13.92
C ILE A 712 -9.40 -36.75 14.92
N ILE A 713 -9.00 -35.99 15.93
CA ILE A 713 -7.95 -36.42 16.87
C ILE A 713 -8.53 -36.60 18.26
N VAL A 714 -8.36 -37.79 18.82
CA VAL A 714 -8.79 -38.11 20.19
C VAL A 714 -7.60 -38.04 21.13
N PHE A 715 -7.64 -37.13 22.08
CA PHE A 715 -6.57 -36.96 23.08
C PHE A 715 -6.70 -37.96 24.21
N HIS A 716 -5.59 -38.54 24.58
CA HIS A 716 -5.47 -39.44 25.73
C HIS A 716 -5.41 -38.66 27.04
N GLN A 717 -5.84 -39.34 28.12
CA GLN A 717 -5.55 -38.85 29.46
C GLN A 717 -4.06 -38.98 29.77
N LEU A 718 -3.58 -38.08 30.63
CA LEU A 718 -2.18 -38.06 31.03
C LEU A 718 -1.90 -39.03 32.17
N THR A 719 -0.81 -39.81 32.06
CA THR A 719 -0.28 -40.67 33.14
C THR A 719 0.49 -39.83 34.16
N GLU A 720 0.74 -40.39 35.37
CA GLU A 720 1.54 -39.73 36.40
C GLU A 720 2.96 -39.39 35.93
N GLU A 721 3.60 -40.27 35.14
CA GLU A 721 4.93 -40.03 34.55
C GLU A 721 4.90 -38.85 33.58
N GLN A 722 3.87 -38.78 32.75
CA GLN A 722 3.69 -37.66 31.80
C GLN A 722 3.41 -36.33 32.53
N LEU A 723 2.67 -36.36 33.63
CA LEU A 723 2.43 -35.17 34.46
C LEU A 723 3.73 -34.69 35.11
N ARG A 724 4.66 -35.58 35.50
CA ARG A 724 5.98 -35.17 35.98
C ARG A 724 6.79 -34.48 34.88
N SER A 725 6.75 -35.00 33.65
CA SER A 725 7.40 -34.36 32.49
C SER A 725 6.78 -32.99 32.20
N ILE A 726 5.47 -32.81 32.37
CA ILE A 726 4.79 -31.49 32.25
C ILE A 726 5.29 -30.52 33.32
N VAL A 727 5.47 -30.96 34.58
CA VAL A 727 6.07 -30.14 35.65
C VAL A 727 7.46 -29.66 35.23
N GLU A 728 8.27 -30.54 34.64
CA GLU A 728 9.62 -30.20 34.17
C GLU A 728 9.58 -29.12 33.08
N LEU A 729 8.65 -29.22 32.11
CA LEU A 729 8.47 -28.19 31.09
C LEU A 729 8.03 -26.85 31.69
N MET A 730 7.08 -26.86 32.64
CA MET A 730 6.65 -25.64 33.31
C MET A 730 7.77 -25.00 34.13
N VAL A 731 8.62 -25.80 34.77
CA VAL A 731 9.80 -25.30 35.50
C VAL A 731 10.86 -24.78 34.55
N LYS A 732 11.03 -25.38 33.37
CA LYS A 732 11.92 -24.88 32.32
C LYS A 732 11.43 -23.49 31.81
N ASP A 733 10.13 -23.27 31.67
CA ASP A 733 9.57 -21.97 31.34
C ASP A 733 9.84 -20.94 32.45
N LEU A 734 9.68 -21.36 33.73
CA LEU A 734 10.05 -20.52 34.88
C LEU A 734 11.54 -20.20 34.88
N GLN A 735 12.40 -21.17 34.57
CA GLN A 735 13.84 -21.00 34.44
C GLN A 735 14.18 -19.94 33.36
N GLY A 736 13.46 -19.93 32.22
CA GLY A 736 13.60 -18.91 31.19
C GLY A 736 13.35 -17.48 31.72
N ARG A 737 12.30 -17.30 32.54
CA ARG A 737 11.97 -16.01 33.21
C ARG A 737 13.01 -15.61 34.27
N LEU A 738 13.67 -16.59 34.88
CA LEU A 738 14.72 -16.35 35.87
C LEU A 738 16.13 -16.11 35.25
N ALA A 739 16.27 -16.34 33.94
CA ALA A 739 17.56 -16.19 33.24
C ALA A 739 18.09 -14.75 33.32
N ASP A 740 17.22 -13.74 33.27
CA ASP A 740 17.58 -12.30 33.41
C ASP A 740 18.23 -12.02 34.76
N ARG A 741 17.88 -12.80 35.79
CA ARG A 741 18.43 -12.70 37.15
C ARG A 741 19.60 -13.66 37.39
N LYS A 742 20.00 -14.45 36.35
CA LYS A 742 21.06 -15.48 36.41
C LYS A 742 20.83 -16.52 37.52
N LEU A 743 19.57 -16.81 37.84
CA LEU A 743 19.20 -17.82 38.84
C LEU A 743 18.87 -19.12 38.14
N LYS A 744 19.25 -20.26 38.75
CA LYS A 744 18.84 -21.57 38.31
C LYS A 744 17.89 -22.21 39.31
N ILE A 745 16.87 -22.92 38.84
CA ILE A 745 15.95 -23.67 39.70
C ILE A 745 15.93 -25.12 39.28
N GLU A 746 16.08 -26.04 40.25
CA GLU A 746 16.01 -27.47 40.04
C GLU A 746 15.06 -28.11 41.05
N LEU A 747 14.21 -29.03 40.62
CA LEU A 747 13.26 -29.74 41.47
C LEU A 747 13.73 -31.19 41.63
N THR A 748 13.66 -31.71 42.86
CA THR A 748 13.89 -33.14 43.14
C THR A 748 12.69 -33.98 42.66
N GLU A 749 12.90 -35.27 42.43
CA GLU A 749 11.80 -36.19 42.04
C GLU A 749 10.70 -36.27 43.09
N GLY A 750 11.04 -36.12 44.39
CA GLY A 750 10.07 -36.00 45.47
C GLY A 750 9.19 -34.77 45.35
N ALA A 751 9.80 -33.59 45.06
CA ALA A 751 9.07 -32.36 44.84
C ALA A 751 8.16 -32.40 43.60
N LYS A 752 8.63 -32.97 42.49
CA LYS A 752 7.83 -33.17 41.28
C LYS A 752 6.61 -34.05 41.54
N SER A 753 6.80 -35.21 42.21
CA SER A 753 5.72 -36.13 42.55
C SER A 753 4.70 -35.51 43.51
N TRP A 754 5.16 -34.71 44.44
CA TRP A 754 4.27 -34.00 45.36
C TRP A 754 3.44 -32.94 44.63
N LEU A 755 4.06 -32.17 43.73
CA LEU A 755 3.36 -31.17 42.89
C LEU A 755 2.32 -31.82 41.99
N VAL A 756 2.63 -32.97 41.39
CA VAL A 756 1.67 -33.74 40.61
C VAL A 756 0.50 -34.19 41.47
N LYS A 757 0.74 -34.68 42.70
CA LYS A 757 -0.34 -35.11 43.62
C LYS A 757 -1.24 -33.96 44.03
N GLU A 758 -0.68 -32.79 44.32
CA GLU A 758 -1.45 -31.59 44.71
C GLU A 758 -2.13 -30.88 43.56
N GLY A 759 -1.53 -30.97 42.38
CA GLY A 759 -1.97 -30.25 41.18
C GLY A 759 -2.71 -31.07 40.14
N TYR A 760 -2.94 -32.35 40.34
CA TYR A 760 -3.72 -33.18 39.42
C TYR A 760 -5.15 -33.39 39.93
N ASP A 761 -6.09 -33.17 39.07
CA ASP A 761 -7.50 -33.46 39.25
C ASP A 761 -8.00 -34.32 38.11
N PRO A 762 -8.65 -35.47 38.40
CA PRO A 762 -9.16 -36.38 37.37
C PRO A 762 -10.18 -35.73 36.42
N VAL A 763 -10.85 -34.67 36.84
CA VAL A 763 -11.85 -33.95 36.04
C VAL A 763 -11.22 -32.83 35.21
N TYR A 764 -10.27 -32.10 35.80
CA TYR A 764 -9.64 -30.94 35.21
C TYR A 764 -8.25 -31.22 34.57
N GLY A 765 -7.75 -32.47 34.67
CA GLY A 765 -6.48 -32.88 34.12
C GLY A 765 -5.29 -32.12 34.70
N ALA A 766 -4.36 -31.70 33.85
CA ALA A 766 -3.16 -30.95 34.24
C ALA A 766 -3.41 -29.44 34.48
N ARG A 767 -4.63 -28.94 34.26
CA ARG A 767 -4.92 -27.50 34.39
C ARG A 767 -4.66 -26.93 35.79
N PRO A 768 -4.98 -27.64 36.89
CA PRO A 768 -4.67 -27.15 38.23
C PRO A 768 -3.19 -27.20 38.58
N LEU A 769 -2.39 -27.99 37.84
CA LEU A 769 -0.95 -28.12 38.07
C LEU A 769 -0.19 -26.80 37.95
N ARG A 770 -0.61 -25.97 36.99
CA ARG A 770 -0.05 -24.63 36.84
C ARG A 770 -0.28 -23.76 38.07
N ARG A 771 -1.49 -23.82 38.65
CA ARG A 771 -1.80 -23.12 39.89
C ARG A 771 -1.02 -23.66 41.11
N ALA A 772 -0.76 -24.97 41.13
CA ALA A 772 0.06 -25.56 42.16
C ALA A 772 1.51 -25.06 42.08
N ILE A 773 2.09 -25.02 40.87
CA ILE A 773 3.44 -24.45 40.67
C ILE A 773 3.47 -22.97 41.06
N GLU A 774 2.51 -22.19 40.61
CA GLU A 774 2.37 -20.76 40.94
C GLU A 774 2.28 -20.54 42.48
N ARG A 775 1.41 -21.31 43.14
CA ARG A 775 1.17 -21.19 44.58
C ARG A 775 2.35 -21.64 45.44
N TYR A 776 2.90 -22.82 45.16
CA TYR A 776 3.88 -23.47 45.99
C TYR A 776 5.34 -23.20 45.59
N VAL A 777 5.60 -22.94 44.32
CA VAL A 777 6.95 -22.67 43.82
C VAL A 777 7.17 -21.17 43.60
N GLU A 778 6.40 -20.55 42.71
CA GLU A 778 6.65 -19.16 42.29
C GLU A 778 6.44 -18.16 43.43
N ASN A 779 5.37 -18.28 44.21
CA ASN A 779 5.09 -17.37 45.34
C ASN A 779 6.14 -17.51 46.43
N SER A 780 6.52 -18.75 46.78
CA SER A 780 7.56 -19.02 47.79
C SER A 780 8.92 -18.49 47.34
N LEU A 781 9.28 -18.74 46.05
CA LEU A 781 10.51 -18.24 45.45
C LEU A 781 10.54 -16.70 45.40
N SER A 782 9.46 -16.07 45.01
CA SER A 782 9.35 -14.60 44.94
C SER A 782 9.52 -13.96 46.29
N THR A 783 8.90 -14.52 47.34
CA THR A 783 9.03 -14.03 48.72
C THR A 783 10.47 -14.10 49.22
N LYS A 784 11.14 -15.23 48.98
CA LYS A 784 12.56 -15.45 49.37
C LYS A 784 13.52 -14.56 48.55
N LEU A 785 13.25 -14.33 47.28
CA LEU A 785 13.99 -13.39 46.42
C LEU A 785 13.89 -11.95 46.95
N LEU A 786 12.69 -11.50 47.33
CA LEU A 786 12.48 -10.17 47.90
C LEU A 786 13.14 -9.99 49.27
N ARG A 787 13.26 -11.07 50.04
CA ARG A 787 13.99 -11.06 51.30
C ARG A 787 15.53 -11.11 51.14
N GLY A 788 16.03 -11.26 49.91
CA GLY A 788 17.44 -11.32 49.64
C GLY A 788 18.10 -12.66 50.06
N GLU A 789 17.30 -13.74 50.20
CA GLU A 789 17.82 -15.06 50.58
C GLU A 789 18.59 -15.71 49.42
N PHE A 790 18.33 -15.26 48.15
CA PHE A 790 18.96 -15.75 46.94
C PHE A 790 19.72 -14.60 46.24
N SER A 791 20.94 -14.89 45.76
CA SER A 791 21.81 -13.96 45.02
C SER A 791 21.94 -14.34 43.55
N GLN A 792 22.35 -13.39 42.73
CA GLN A 792 22.63 -13.68 41.29
C GLN A 792 23.69 -14.76 41.16
N GLY A 793 23.39 -15.79 40.35
CA GLY A 793 24.28 -16.91 40.12
C GLY A 793 24.03 -18.14 41.02
N ASP A 794 23.09 -18.03 41.95
CA ASP A 794 22.73 -19.17 42.83
C ASP A 794 21.86 -20.21 42.06
N ALA A 795 22.02 -21.50 42.40
CA ALA A 795 21.12 -22.57 42.01
C ALA A 795 20.20 -22.88 43.21
N VAL A 796 18.92 -22.71 43.04
CA VAL A 796 17.88 -23.01 44.03
C VAL A 796 17.39 -24.44 43.80
N MET A 797 17.60 -25.31 44.75
CA MET A 797 17.07 -26.68 44.77
C MET A 797 15.78 -26.67 45.56
N VAL A 798 14.71 -27.17 44.98
CA VAL A 798 13.39 -27.34 45.59
C VAL A 798 13.22 -28.82 45.94
N ASP A 799 13.07 -29.12 47.21
CA ASP A 799 12.91 -30.49 47.72
C ASP A 799 11.64 -30.64 48.54
N LEU A 800 11.21 -31.85 48.79
CA LEU A 800 10.08 -32.18 49.64
C LEU A 800 10.54 -32.24 51.10
N GLY A 801 10.02 -31.36 51.97
CA GLY A 801 10.18 -31.40 53.44
C GLY A 801 8.96 -31.93 54.15
N ASP A 802 8.98 -31.98 55.46
CA ASP A 802 7.91 -32.53 56.30
C ASP A 802 6.58 -31.71 56.17
N ASP A 803 6.67 -30.40 56.03
CA ASP A 803 5.51 -29.49 55.93
C ASP A 803 5.26 -28.92 54.51
N GLY A 804 5.91 -29.48 53.47
CA GLY A 804 5.76 -29.02 52.06
C GLY A 804 7.10 -28.82 51.36
N LEU A 805 7.12 -27.91 50.32
CA LEU A 805 8.32 -27.68 49.56
C LEU A 805 9.35 -26.81 50.31
N THR A 806 10.58 -27.27 50.36
CA THR A 806 11.72 -26.57 50.95
C THR A 806 12.66 -26.09 49.86
N PHE A 807 13.21 -24.87 50.05
CA PHE A 807 14.11 -24.21 49.09
C PHE A 807 15.49 -24.10 49.69
N THR A 808 16.47 -24.78 49.07
CA THR A 808 17.88 -24.75 49.52
C THR A 808 18.78 -24.10 48.46
N VAL A 809 19.79 -23.39 48.87
CA VAL A 809 20.75 -22.74 47.94
C VAL A 809 21.93 -23.67 47.72
N ARG A 810 22.15 -24.08 46.51
CA ARG A 810 23.44 -24.67 46.12
C ARG A 810 24.32 -23.51 45.62
N LYS A 811 25.24 -23.03 46.48
CA LYS A 811 26.17 -21.99 46.05
C LYS A 811 26.97 -22.50 44.87
N GLY A 812 26.80 -21.83 43.73
CA GLY A 812 27.59 -22.14 42.54
C GLY A 812 29.06 -21.97 42.87
N ALA A 813 29.88 -22.91 42.44
CA ALA A 813 31.31 -22.74 42.52
C ALA A 813 31.67 -21.42 41.84
N LYS A 814 32.27 -20.50 42.58
CA LYS A 814 32.81 -19.23 42.04
C LYS A 814 33.62 -19.60 40.81
N ALA A 815 33.23 -19.21 39.62
CA ALA A 815 34.10 -19.21 38.46
C ALA A 815 35.34 -18.39 38.90
N ALA A 816 36.47 -19.09 38.99
CA ALA A 816 37.77 -18.45 39.22
C ALA A 816 38.00 -17.45 38.07
N ALA A 817 38.39 -16.28 38.42
CA ALA A 817 38.58 -15.05 37.64
C ALA A 817 39.33 -15.23 36.35
#